data_a3365a9346772a2d8649e5501deaa017
#
_entry.id   a3365a9346772a2d8649e5501deaa017
#
_cell.length_a   1.000
_cell.length_b   1.000
_cell.length_c   1.000
_cell.angle_alpha   90.00
_cell.angle_beta   90.00
_cell.angle_gamma   90.00
#
_symmetry.space_group_name_H-M   'P 1'
#
loop_
_entity.id
_entity.type
_entity.pdbx_description
1 polymer ?
#
loop_
_entity_poly.entity_id
_entity_poly.type
_entity_poly.pdbx_seq_one_letter_code
_entity_poly.pdbx_strand_id
1 'polypeptide(L)'
;MSPPRIPRSPSMAAEVIPPALAGPTEHGTSTKEATTTTLGLLKSEWELLTLSTAVKLLLFPTYHSTDFEVHRNWLAITRSLPMRDWYFEATSQWTLDYPPFFAYFSWILAQPAALVDPLIVSLHEGLEYSSWSCKAYMRATVIATELVLAAALLAHARIGTQRTMKIGYADSTTAGPSTSYILAASLLMHPGLIIIDHIHFQYNGFLFGVLAWSLWAAREDHPLLCAFLFSSLLNLKHIYVYVAPPFLVFLLRSYVVPVGTRASDVGRCVERLITVGVVTLIPFVLSLAPLALDGLRHEAGPLGVLAQMVKRLFPFSRGLIHAYWAPNAWALWTFADRVLVKLLPRVPALRMFVPAGMLARFDASAGSGFASASRGLVENIAFGIMPDISPSMCFALTLTCMCVYMVKLWQTPTYRSFLAAVSLCGFASFLFGWHVHEKAIMLPLIPYTLLAAVDYAHLRTFVLLSAAGIVSLFPLLFTPQEAPIKIACSIVWALLVLGPLQKRVFRPVQSNLGLVVHRLESLYLWGFVALQAYVSIVHPMIFAQAGHSVVLPVQPVLASPANATHASAAAAHMASDAIPLPPATAIADSAAVQIDADPPLPVATPDSNADGADEAVAVDTAEFDVAPPTSDSISRRLLSTPTAPDTPSTGSIQDQPEATATTSKVQELTPSESSMEFLPLMMVSVYCSLGVIWAWMRASAVYLLSEA
;
A
#
# COMPACT_ATOMS: atom_id res chain seq x y z
N MET A 1 -47.12 -57.67 -5.98
CA MET A 1 -45.71 -57.46 -6.40
C MET A 1 -45.08 -56.37 -5.52
N SER A 2 -44.32 -56.84 -4.53
CA SER A 2 -43.65 -55.98 -3.55
C SER A 2 -42.27 -55.56 -4.09
N PRO A 3 -41.76 -54.35 -3.83
CA PRO A 3 -40.44 -53.94 -4.28
C PRO A 3 -39.32 -54.56 -3.44
N PRO A 4 -38.11 -54.74 -4.00
CA PRO A 4 -37.01 -55.43 -3.35
C PRO A 4 -36.35 -54.58 -2.27
N ARG A 5 -35.94 -55.23 -1.17
CA ARG A 5 -35.18 -54.65 -0.05
C ARG A 5 -33.73 -54.51 -0.40
N ILE A 6 -33.19 -53.32 -0.10
CA ILE A 6 -31.76 -53.02 -0.16
C ILE A 6 -31.07 -53.60 1.10
N PRO A 7 -29.92 -54.28 0.99
CA PRO A 7 -29.23 -54.86 2.14
C PRO A 7 -28.47 -53.75 2.93
N ARG A 8 -28.65 -53.80 4.27
CA ARG A 8 -27.87 -53.00 5.23
C ARG A 8 -26.46 -53.59 5.36
N SER A 9 -25.45 -52.74 5.26
CA SER A 9 -24.07 -53.07 5.59
C SER A 9 -23.90 -53.39 7.09
N PRO A 10 -22.99 -54.30 7.46
CA PRO A 10 -22.82 -54.76 8.84
C PRO A 10 -22.09 -53.71 9.70
N SER A 11 -22.59 -53.51 10.93
CA SER A 11 -21.96 -52.75 11.99
C SER A 11 -20.64 -53.39 12.39
N MET A 12 -19.58 -52.61 12.43
CA MET A 12 -18.30 -53.04 13.04
C MET A 12 -18.52 -53.26 14.55
N ALA A 13 -18.40 -54.51 14.96
CA ALA A 13 -18.33 -54.90 16.35
C ALA A 13 -16.95 -54.46 16.92
N ALA A 14 -17.01 -53.86 18.10
CA ALA A 14 -15.80 -53.50 18.87
C ALA A 14 -15.12 -54.80 19.32
N GLU A 15 -13.90 -54.99 18.88
CA GLU A 15 -13.00 -56.05 19.33
C GLU A 15 -12.45 -55.69 20.71
N VAL A 16 -12.81 -56.47 21.72
CA VAL A 16 -12.34 -56.36 23.11
C VAL A 16 -10.94 -56.99 23.16
N ILE A 17 -9.88 -56.21 23.35
CA ILE A 17 -8.52 -56.64 23.61
C ILE A 17 -8.38 -56.93 25.13
N PRO A 18 -7.89 -58.10 25.57
CA PRO A 18 -7.68 -58.40 26.99
C PRO A 18 -6.44 -57.62 27.55
N PRO A 19 -6.45 -57.28 28.85
CA PRO A 19 -5.36 -56.49 29.47
C PRO A 19 -4.12 -57.38 29.65
N ALA A 20 -3.02 -57.00 28.96
CA ALA A 20 -1.71 -57.57 29.23
C ALA A 20 -1.13 -56.86 30.46
N LEU A 21 -0.66 -57.68 31.40
CA LEU A 21 0.17 -57.32 32.57
C LEU A 21 1.41 -56.54 32.14
N ALA A 22 1.45 -55.25 32.45
CA ALA A 22 2.64 -54.42 32.35
C ALA A 22 3.11 -54.09 33.78
N GLY A 23 4.30 -54.51 34.10
CA GLY A 23 5.05 -54.09 35.30
C GLY A 23 5.41 -52.60 35.25
N PRO A 24 5.78 -52.02 36.38
CA PRO A 24 6.09 -50.59 36.44
C PRO A 24 7.43 -50.28 35.81
N THR A 25 7.44 -49.77 34.60
CA THR A 25 8.58 -49.00 34.06
C THR A 25 8.39 -47.55 34.36
N GLU A 26 9.14 -47.04 35.33
CA GLU A 26 9.37 -45.63 35.53
C GLU A 26 10.06 -45.08 34.26
N HIS A 27 9.29 -44.57 33.33
CA HIS A 27 9.76 -43.61 32.35
C HIS A 27 9.39 -42.22 32.85
N GLY A 28 10.36 -41.58 33.49
CA GLY A 28 10.34 -40.14 33.70
C GLY A 28 10.23 -39.43 32.35
N THR A 29 9.04 -39.16 31.90
CA THR A 29 8.79 -38.14 30.88
C THR A 29 9.09 -36.80 31.52
N SER A 30 10.32 -36.36 31.39
CA SER A 30 10.67 -34.96 31.58
C SER A 30 9.86 -34.16 30.56
N THR A 31 8.66 -33.76 30.94
CA THR A 31 7.97 -32.62 30.35
C THR A 31 8.88 -31.43 30.59
N LYS A 32 9.70 -31.06 29.58
CA LYS A 32 10.38 -29.77 29.57
C LYS A 32 9.28 -28.72 29.74
N GLU A 33 9.09 -28.23 30.95
CA GLU A 33 8.27 -27.07 31.22
C GLU A 33 8.71 -25.97 30.26
N ALA A 34 7.79 -25.51 29.41
CA ALA A 34 8.05 -24.42 28.51
C ALA A 34 8.33 -23.19 29.37
N THR A 35 9.60 -22.82 29.48
CA THR A 35 10.04 -21.65 30.23
C THR A 35 9.41 -20.42 29.60
N THR A 36 8.42 -19.85 30.27
CA THR A 36 7.82 -18.57 29.87
C THR A 36 8.63 -17.42 30.47
N THR A 37 8.80 -16.34 29.72
CA THR A 37 9.39 -15.11 30.19
C THR A 37 8.44 -14.39 31.14
N THR A 38 8.92 -13.36 31.86
CA THR A 38 8.11 -12.48 32.72
C THR A 38 6.92 -11.84 32.00
N LEU A 39 6.97 -11.74 30.67
CA LEU A 39 5.88 -11.24 29.81
C LEU A 39 4.93 -12.33 29.32
N GLY A 40 5.03 -13.58 29.81
CA GLY A 40 4.19 -14.69 29.38
C GLY A 40 4.47 -15.18 27.95
N LEU A 41 5.62 -14.81 27.37
CA LEU A 41 6.06 -15.27 26.04
C LEU A 41 6.86 -16.57 26.15
N LEU A 42 6.66 -17.47 25.16
CA LEU A 42 7.53 -18.61 24.99
C LEU A 42 8.95 -18.16 24.57
N LYS A 43 9.97 -18.95 24.93
CA LYS A 43 11.34 -18.62 24.54
C LYS A 43 11.51 -18.36 23.05
N SER A 44 10.92 -19.19 22.20
CA SER A 44 10.96 -19.03 20.73
C SER A 44 10.24 -17.76 20.25
N GLU A 45 9.16 -17.35 20.90
CA GLU A 45 8.45 -16.11 20.58
C GLU A 45 9.30 -14.89 20.92
N TRP A 46 9.96 -14.92 22.07
CA TRP A 46 10.90 -13.88 22.47
C TRP A 46 12.11 -13.77 21.51
N GLU A 47 12.69 -14.92 21.13
CA GLU A 47 13.80 -14.97 20.16
C GLU A 47 13.38 -14.36 18.81
N LEU A 48 12.16 -14.66 18.33
CA LEU A 48 11.63 -14.09 17.08
C LEU A 48 11.46 -12.56 17.18
N LEU A 49 10.86 -12.08 18.27
CA LEU A 49 10.66 -10.63 18.47
C LEU A 49 12.00 -9.91 18.57
N THR A 50 12.94 -10.45 19.32
CA THR A 50 14.29 -9.88 19.47
C THR A 50 15.03 -9.84 18.14
N LEU A 51 15.02 -10.95 17.39
CA LEU A 51 15.66 -11.00 16.06
C LEU A 51 15.02 -10.01 15.09
N SER A 52 13.68 -9.96 15.04
CA SER A 52 12.95 -9.03 14.19
C SER A 52 13.29 -7.58 14.52
N THR A 53 13.27 -7.23 15.80
CA THR A 53 13.62 -5.88 16.27
C THR A 53 15.07 -5.53 15.96
N ALA A 54 16.01 -6.46 16.22
CA ALA A 54 17.42 -6.24 15.95
C ALA A 54 17.70 -5.96 14.47
N VAL A 55 17.10 -6.77 13.55
CA VAL A 55 17.24 -6.55 12.10
C VAL A 55 16.68 -5.17 11.72
N LYS A 56 15.53 -4.77 12.24
CA LYS A 56 14.91 -3.48 11.94
C LYS A 56 15.69 -2.29 12.49
N LEU A 57 16.31 -2.41 13.66
CA LEU A 57 17.21 -1.40 14.20
C LEU A 57 18.44 -1.18 13.31
N LEU A 58 18.99 -2.24 12.71
CA LEU A 58 20.12 -2.13 11.78
C LEU A 58 19.76 -1.35 10.50
N LEU A 59 18.46 -1.20 10.19
CA LEU A 59 17.98 -0.45 9.02
C LEU A 59 17.81 1.05 9.27
N PHE A 60 18.05 1.56 10.49
CA PHE A 60 17.89 2.98 10.80
C PHE A 60 18.68 3.94 9.89
N PRO A 61 19.94 3.65 9.51
CA PRO A 61 20.73 4.54 8.65
C PRO A 61 20.37 4.42 7.15
N THR A 62 19.47 3.52 6.75
CA THR A 62 19.16 3.29 5.32
C THR A 62 18.39 4.46 4.70
N TYR A 63 18.25 4.41 3.36
CA TYR A 63 17.42 5.31 2.57
C TYR A 63 15.98 5.41 3.13
N HIS A 64 15.36 6.56 2.95
CA HIS A 64 13.92 6.77 3.15
C HIS A 64 13.31 7.44 1.93
N SER A 65 12.04 7.13 1.64
CA SER A 65 11.31 7.74 0.54
C SER A 65 10.63 9.05 0.96
N THR A 66 9.93 9.66 0.00
CA THR A 66 9.03 10.79 0.26
C THR A 66 7.91 10.46 1.26
N ASP A 67 7.52 9.17 1.43
CA ASP A 67 6.55 8.77 2.45
C ASP A 67 7.02 9.10 3.88
N PHE A 68 8.33 9.19 4.10
CA PHE A 68 8.88 9.65 5.37
C PHE A 68 8.46 11.09 5.68
N GLU A 69 8.62 12.00 4.72
CA GLU A 69 8.18 13.38 4.86
C GLU A 69 6.65 13.49 4.94
N VAL A 70 5.91 12.66 4.18
CA VAL A 70 4.44 12.59 4.29
C VAL A 70 4.02 12.37 5.75
N HIS A 71 4.57 11.34 6.39
CA HIS A 71 4.22 11.00 7.77
C HIS A 71 4.78 12.01 8.78
N ARG A 72 6.00 12.55 8.58
CA ARG A 72 6.54 13.62 9.40
C ARG A 72 5.63 14.86 9.35
N ASN A 73 5.22 15.27 8.15
CA ASN A 73 4.34 16.42 7.99
C ASN A 73 2.97 16.20 8.67
N TRP A 74 2.44 14.96 8.66
CA TRP A 74 1.19 14.66 9.38
C TRP A 74 1.34 14.76 10.91
N LEU A 75 2.52 14.44 11.46
CA LEU A 75 2.81 14.73 12.88
C LEU A 75 2.78 16.24 13.13
N ALA A 76 3.35 17.03 12.22
CA ALA A 76 3.37 18.49 12.34
C ALA A 76 1.96 19.09 12.23
N ILE A 77 1.16 18.68 11.26
CA ILE A 77 -0.24 19.11 11.09
C ILE A 77 -1.04 18.83 12.37
N THR A 78 -1.01 17.59 12.81
CA THR A 78 -1.86 17.15 13.93
C THR A 78 -1.43 17.72 15.27
N ARG A 79 -0.16 18.11 15.43
CA ARG A 79 0.37 18.72 16.66
C ARG A 79 0.15 20.22 16.74
N SER A 80 0.31 20.90 15.60
CA SER A 80 0.38 22.37 15.56
C SER A 80 -0.96 23.04 15.26
N LEU A 81 -1.93 22.32 14.66
CA LEU A 81 -3.20 22.88 14.26
C LEU A 81 -4.38 22.28 15.05
N PRO A 82 -5.48 23.03 15.22
CA PRO A 82 -6.72 22.46 15.72
C PRO A 82 -7.30 21.47 14.72
N MET A 83 -8.08 20.50 15.23
CA MET A 83 -8.58 19.36 14.46
C MET A 83 -9.37 19.75 13.19
N ARG A 84 -10.15 20.84 13.29
CA ARG A 84 -10.96 21.37 12.19
C ARG A 84 -10.14 21.78 10.97
N ASP A 85 -8.84 22.11 11.14
CA ASP A 85 -7.97 22.63 10.09
C ASP A 85 -7.08 21.55 9.45
N TRP A 86 -7.01 20.35 10.04
CA TRP A 86 -6.09 19.27 9.61
C TRP A 86 -6.18 18.92 8.11
N TYR A 87 -7.38 18.86 7.56
CA TYR A 87 -7.59 18.50 6.15
C TYR A 87 -7.55 19.71 5.19
N PHE A 88 -7.54 20.93 5.73
CA PHE A 88 -7.38 22.14 4.92
C PHE A 88 -5.90 22.49 4.75
N GLU A 89 -5.05 22.09 5.68
CA GLU A 89 -3.62 22.39 5.65
C GLU A 89 -2.97 21.95 4.33
N ALA A 90 -2.19 22.86 3.74
CA ALA A 90 -1.54 22.69 2.44
C ALA A 90 -0.18 23.42 2.33
N THR A 91 0.47 23.72 3.47
CA THR A 91 1.85 24.27 3.49
C THR A 91 2.82 23.33 2.79
N SER A 92 2.67 22.03 3.01
CA SER A 92 3.37 21.00 2.26
C SER A 92 2.47 20.41 1.18
N GLN A 93 3.07 19.99 0.06
CA GLN A 93 2.38 19.16 -0.95
C GLN A 93 1.81 17.85 -0.38
N TRP A 94 2.36 17.36 0.74
CA TRP A 94 2.00 16.12 1.41
C TRP A 94 0.87 16.34 2.43
N THR A 95 -0.29 16.70 1.93
CA THR A 95 -1.49 16.96 2.72
C THR A 95 -2.01 15.68 3.39
N LEU A 96 -2.80 15.83 4.47
CA LEU A 96 -3.41 14.69 5.17
C LEU A 96 -4.49 14.06 4.27
N ASP A 97 -4.29 12.79 3.88
CA ASP A 97 -5.17 12.04 2.97
C ASP A 97 -5.60 10.66 3.50
N TYR A 98 -5.40 10.40 4.82
CA TYR A 98 -5.93 9.22 5.50
C TYR A 98 -7.12 9.59 6.40
N PRO A 99 -7.99 8.60 6.74
CA PRO A 99 -9.14 8.83 7.61
C PRO A 99 -8.76 9.29 9.03
N PRO A 100 -9.71 9.87 9.81
CA PRO A 100 -9.41 10.55 11.08
C PRO A 100 -8.74 9.70 12.15
N PHE A 101 -9.00 8.38 12.23
CA PHE A 101 -8.28 7.54 13.18
C PHE A 101 -6.77 7.52 12.93
N PHE A 102 -6.34 7.61 11.67
CA PHE A 102 -4.91 7.73 11.40
C PHE A 102 -4.36 9.11 11.75
N ALA A 103 -5.16 10.17 11.60
CA ALA A 103 -4.80 11.50 12.07
C ALA A 103 -4.66 11.53 13.60
N TYR A 104 -5.58 10.88 14.35
CA TYR A 104 -5.45 10.73 15.81
C TYR A 104 -4.23 9.89 16.21
N PHE A 105 -3.94 8.83 15.45
CA PHE A 105 -2.71 8.05 15.61
C PHE A 105 -1.47 8.93 15.42
N SER A 106 -1.44 9.74 14.37
CA SER A 106 -0.36 10.71 14.12
C SER A 106 -0.24 11.73 15.24
N TRP A 107 -1.37 12.24 15.76
CA TRP A 107 -1.40 13.15 16.90
C TRP A 107 -0.79 12.52 18.17
N ILE A 108 -1.10 11.25 18.47
CA ILE A 108 -0.51 10.52 19.59
C ILE A 108 1.02 10.42 19.44
N LEU A 109 1.50 10.06 18.25
CA LEU A 109 2.93 9.96 17.97
C LEU A 109 3.62 11.34 17.98
N ALA A 110 2.91 12.39 17.65
CA ALA A 110 3.47 13.75 17.66
C ALA A 110 3.78 14.28 19.08
N GLN A 111 3.14 13.76 20.13
CA GLN A 111 3.38 14.23 21.49
C GLN A 111 4.82 13.92 21.96
N PRO A 112 5.31 12.65 21.93
CA PRO A 112 6.70 12.37 22.27
C PRO A 112 7.69 12.88 21.21
N ALA A 113 7.30 13.03 19.94
CA ALA A 113 8.16 13.59 18.89
C ALA A 113 8.66 14.98 19.24
N ALA A 114 7.77 15.84 19.75
CA ALA A 114 8.10 17.20 20.18
C ALA A 114 9.11 17.25 21.34
N LEU A 115 9.19 16.19 22.15
CA LEU A 115 10.17 16.08 23.24
C LEU A 115 11.54 15.59 22.76
N VAL A 116 11.56 14.80 21.68
CA VAL A 116 12.81 14.29 21.09
C VAL A 116 13.48 15.35 20.25
N ASP A 117 12.71 16.03 19.39
CA ASP A 117 13.20 17.05 18.49
C ASP A 117 12.02 17.92 18.02
N PRO A 118 11.90 19.18 18.48
CA PRO A 118 10.77 20.06 18.14
C PRO A 118 10.57 20.28 16.64
N LEU A 119 11.65 20.20 15.82
CA LEU A 119 11.58 20.40 14.37
C LEU A 119 10.80 19.28 13.68
N ILE A 120 10.68 18.08 14.28
CA ILE A 120 9.85 16.99 13.71
C ILE A 120 8.40 17.43 13.55
N VAL A 121 7.90 18.25 14.47
CA VAL A 121 6.49 18.70 14.52
C VAL A 121 6.30 20.14 14.08
N SER A 122 7.33 20.80 13.53
CA SER A 122 7.23 22.14 12.95
C SER A 122 6.63 22.06 11.53
N LEU A 123 5.64 22.92 11.22
CA LEU A 123 4.99 22.98 9.90
C LEU A 123 5.88 23.60 8.83
N HIS A 124 6.59 24.68 9.16
CA HIS A 124 7.39 25.46 8.20
C HIS A 124 8.87 25.06 8.24
N GLU A 125 9.48 25.08 9.41
CA GLU A 125 10.89 24.77 9.59
C GLU A 125 11.20 23.27 9.50
N GLY A 126 10.16 22.43 9.67
CA GLY A 126 10.25 20.98 9.57
C GLY A 126 10.10 20.41 8.17
N LEU A 127 9.91 21.24 7.12
CA LEU A 127 9.79 20.73 5.75
C LEU A 127 11.07 20.04 5.33
N GLU A 128 10.93 18.78 4.81
CA GLU A 128 12.03 17.90 4.39
C GLU A 128 13.06 17.60 5.51
N TYR A 129 12.68 17.82 6.79
CA TYR A 129 13.55 17.61 7.92
C TYR A 129 13.82 16.14 8.20
N SER A 130 15.08 15.72 8.10
CA SER A 130 15.48 14.30 8.22
C SER A 130 16.79 14.12 9.01
N SER A 131 16.95 14.86 10.13
CA SER A 131 18.05 14.66 11.06
C SER A 131 18.13 13.22 11.59
N TRP A 132 19.24 12.86 12.23
CA TRP A 132 19.37 11.53 12.83
C TRP A 132 18.33 11.31 13.94
N SER A 133 18.06 12.31 14.78
CA SER A 133 17.02 12.24 15.83
C SER A 133 15.61 11.99 15.20
N CYS A 134 15.30 12.73 14.15
CA CYS A 134 14.06 12.55 13.40
C CYS A 134 13.94 11.13 12.81
N LYS A 135 14.97 10.67 12.09
CA LYS A 135 14.97 9.31 11.49
C LYS A 135 14.86 8.22 12.55
N ALA A 136 15.64 8.33 13.64
CA ALA A 136 15.64 7.35 14.71
C ALA A 136 14.27 7.30 15.42
N TYR A 137 13.69 8.46 15.74
CA TYR A 137 12.36 8.53 16.34
C TYR A 137 11.31 7.92 15.42
N MET A 138 11.20 8.38 14.19
CA MET A 138 10.19 7.93 13.25
C MET A 138 10.27 6.41 13.01
N ARG A 139 11.47 5.86 12.81
CA ARG A 139 11.65 4.40 12.62
C ARG A 139 11.39 3.60 13.90
N ALA A 140 11.72 4.14 15.06
CA ALA A 140 11.37 3.50 16.33
C ALA A 140 9.86 3.38 16.52
N THR A 141 9.08 4.40 16.11
CA THR A 141 7.61 4.33 16.17
C THR A 141 7.04 3.27 15.22
N VAL A 142 7.63 3.05 14.05
CA VAL A 142 7.23 1.96 13.15
C VAL A 142 7.44 0.60 13.82
N ILE A 143 8.61 0.36 14.44
CA ILE A 143 8.89 -0.89 15.16
C ILE A 143 7.92 -1.08 16.34
N ALA A 144 7.69 -0.04 17.13
CA ALA A 144 6.82 -0.10 18.30
C ALA A 144 5.37 -0.41 17.92
N THR A 145 4.86 0.22 16.88
CA THR A 145 3.47 0.03 16.43
C THR A 145 3.26 -1.30 15.70
N GLU A 146 4.30 -1.84 15.06
CA GLU A 146 4.26 -3.18 14.45
C GLU A 146 4.12 -4.32 15.49
N LEU A 147 4.38 -4.06 16.78
CA LEU A 147 4.11 -5.04 17.85
C LEU A 147 2.64 -5.47 17.88
N VAL A 148 1.71 -4.65 17.34
CA VAL A 148 0.30 -5.04 17.16
C VAL A 148 0.18 -6.23 16.20
N LEU A 149 0.95 -6.23 15.10
CA LEU A 149 1.02 -7.35 14.17
C LEU A 149 1.68 -8.57 14.83
N ALA A 150 2.79 -8.36 15.51
CA ALA A 150 3.51 -9.43 16.20
C ALA A 150 2.60 -10.15 17.20
N ALA A 151 1.86 -9.42 18.03
CA ALA A 151 0.92 -9.97 19.02
C ALA A 151 -0.21 -10.78 18.32
N ALA A 152 -0.79 -10.25 17.24
CA ALA A 152 -1.82 -10.95 16.47
C ALA A 152 -1.30 -12.27 15.87
N LEU A 153 -0.11 -12.25 15.28
CA LEU A 153 0.49 -13.43 14.65
C LEU A 153 0.84 -14.51 15.67
N LEU A 154 1.35 -14.12 16.84
CA LEU A 154 1.62 -15.05 17.94
C LEU A 154 0.33 -15.65 18.51
N ALA A 155 -0.75 -14.86 18.62
CA ALA A 155 -2.08 -15.37 18.98
C ALA A 155 -2.58 -16.42 17.96
N HIS A 156 -2.47 -16.16 16.65
CA HIS A 156 -2.77 -17.11 15.59
C HIS A 156 -1.93 -18.41 15.69
N ALA A 157 -0.63 -18.28 16.00
CA ALA A 157 0.28 -19.41 16.12
C ALA A 157 -0.05 -20.32 17.31
N ARG A 158 -0.40 -19.73 18.46
CA ARG A 158 -0.78 -20.45 19.69
C ARG A 158 -2.04 -21.29 19.47
N ILE A 159 -3.09 -20.76 18.84
CA ILE A 159 -4.30 -21.49 18.51
C ILE A 159 -4.01 -22.66 17.57
N GLY A 160 -3.22 -22.42 16.52
CA GLY A 160 -2.84 -23.46 15.57
C GLY A 160 -2.17 -24.65 16.27
N THR A 161 -1.25 -24.38 17.18
CA THR A 161 -0.55 -25.39 17.96
C THR A 161 -1.48 -26.15 18.90
N GLN A 162 -2.38 -25.46 19.62
CA GLN A 162 -3.32 -26.10 20.53
C GLN A 162 -4.32 -27.02 19.81
N ARG A 163 -4.83 -26.62 18.64
CA ARG A 163 -5.75 -27.45 17.84
C ARG A 163 -5.06 -28.70 17.31
N THR A 164 -3.81 -28.61 16.88
CA THR A 164 -3.02 -29.76 16.44
C THR A 164 -2.82 -30.76 17.57
N MET A 165 -2.52 -30.31 18.77
CA MET A 165 -2.39 -31.18 19.96
C MET A 165 -3.68 -31.89 20.34
N LYS A 166 -4.83 -31.18 20.26
CA LYS A 166 -6.17 -31.75 20.58
C LYS A 166 -6.62 -32.86 19.61
N ILE A 167 -6.19 -32.80 18.34
CA ILE A 167 -6.56 -33.79 17.31
C ILE A 167 -5.68 -35.05 17.37
N GLY A 168 -4.69 -35.10 18.29
CA GLY A 168 -3.80 -36.27 18.43
C GLY A 168 -2.81 -36.44 17.26
N TYR A 169 -2.81 -35.55 16.31
CA TYR A 169 -1.77 -35.42 15.29
C TYR A 169 -0.58 -34.73 15.96
N ALA A 170 0.08 -35.44 16.84
CA ALA A 170 1.43 -35.07 17.21
C ALA A 170 2.27 -35.15 15.93
N ASP A 171 2.66 -34.00 15.38
CA ASP A 171 3.72 -33.88 14.37
C ASP A 171 5.07 -34.24 15.04
N SER A 172 5.05 -35.42 15.67
CA SER A 172 6.09 -35.95 16.56
C SER A 172 7.34 -36.42 15.79
N THR A 173 7.33 -36.32 14.46
CA THR A 173 8.41 -36.79 13.61
C THR A 173 9.34 -35.71 13.08
N THR A 174 8.97 -34.42 13.20
CA THR A 174 9.84 -33.31 12.77
C THR A 174 10.26 -32.46 13.96
N ALA A 175 11.50 -32.65 14.40
CA ALA A 175 12.16 -31.72 15.33
C ALA A 175 12.17 -30.31 14.71
N GLY A 176 11.46 -29.34 15.31
CA GLY A 176 11.46 -27.96 14.83
C GLY A 176 10.21 -27.15 15.20
N PRO A 177 10.17 -25.85 14.87
CA PRO A 177 9.07 -24.96 15.22
C PRO A 177 7.77 -25.38 14.52
N SER A 178 6.60 -25.12 15.15
CA SER A 178 5.29 -25.47 14.57
C SER A 178 5.04 -24.75 13.25
N THR A 179 4.20 -25.32 12.38
CA THR A 179 3.83 -24.69 11.08
C THR A 179 3.22 -23.31 11.28
N SER A 180 2.36 -23.16 12.30
CA SER A 180 1.74 -21.86 12.63
C SER A 180 2.78 -20.83 13.08
N TYR A 181 3.83 -21.25 13.79
CA TYR A 181 4.93 -20.37 14.17
C TYR A 181 5.76 -19.93 12.96
N ILE A 182 6.01 -20.84 11.99
CA ILE A 182 6.71 -20.49 10.74
C ILE A 182 5.92 -19.45 9.95
N LEU A 183 4.57 -19.56 9.89
CA LEU A 183 3.73 -18.57 9.24
C LEU A 183 3.76 -17.22 9.95
N ALA A 184 3.75 -17.20 11.29
CA ALA A 184 3.90 -15.97 12.06
C ALA A 184 5.26 -15.31 11.82
N ALA A 185 6.34 -16.07 11.87
CA ALA A 185 7.69 -15.60 11.57
C ALA A 185 7.82 -15.09 10.13
N SER A 186 7.18 -15.78 9.18
CA SER A 186 7.12 -15.39 7.76
C SER A 186 6.56 -13.99 7.56
N LEU A 187 5.50 -13.62 8.27
CA LEU A 187 4.88 -12.31 8.15
C LEU A 187 5.65 -11.22 8.89
N LEU A 188 6.13 -11.51 10.11
CA LEU A 188 6.87 -10.52 10.91
C LEU A 188 8.23 -10.15 10.29
N MET A 189 8.85 -11.11 9.56
CA MET A 189 10.12 -10.91 8.85
C MET A 189 9.93 -10.81 7.33
N HIS A 190 8.71 -10.52 6.87
CA HIS A 190 8.42 -10.52 5.43
C HIS A 190 9.20 -9.41 4.71
N PRO A 191 9.98 -9.73 3.65
CA PRO A 191 10.80 -8.74 2.94
C PRO A 191 10.00 -7.56 2.42
N GLY A 192 8.74 -7.79 1.99
CA GLY A 192 7.85 -6.72 1.56
C GLY A 192 7.55 -5.71 2.67
N LEU A 193 7.29 -6.15 3.92
CA LEU A 193 7.10 -5.24 5.06
C LEU A 193 8.41 -4.54 5.44
N ILE A 194 9.54 -5.26 5.41
CA ILE A 194 10.86 -4.65 5.66
C ILE A 194 11.14 -3.54 4.64
N ILE A 195 10.90 -3.78 3.35
CA ILE A 195 11.09 -2.79 2.29
C ILE A 195 10.16 -1.59 2.48
N ILE A 196 8.85 -1.83 2.65
CA ILE A 196 7.85 -0.76 2.66
C ILE A 196 7.89 0.04 3.95
N ASP A 197 7.97 -0.62 5.13
CA ASP A 197 7.82 0.06 6.41
C ASP A 197 9.17 0.48 7.01
N HIS A 198 10.19 -0.38 6.96
CA HIS A 198 11.45 -0.15 7.69
C HIS A 198 12.54 0.51 6.84
N ILE A 199 12.43 0.51 5.49
CA ILE A 199 13.36 1.21 4.59
C ILE A 199 12.65 2.39 3.91
N HIS A 200 11.60 2.12 3.12
CA HIS A 200 10.84 3.13 2.39
C HIS A 200 10.10 4.10 3.33
N PHE A 201 9.58 3.61 4.40
CA PHE A 201 8.86 4.24 5.52
C PHE A 201 7.34 4.28 5.33
N GLN A 202 6.63 3.40 6.06
CA GLN A 202 5.17 3.42 6.27
C GLN A 202 4.80 2.71 7.58
N TYR A 203 3.50 2.66 7.91
CA TYR A 203 2.95 1.97 9.09
C TYR A 203 2.04 0.78 8.70
N ASN A 204 2.37 0.06 7.62
CA ASN A 204 1.52 -1.06 7.17
C ASN A 204 1.55 -2.23 8.16
N GLY A 205 2.65 -2.49 8.86
CA GLY A 205 2.73 -3.50 9.92
C GLY A 205 1.68 -3.26 10.99
N PHE A 206 1.50 -2.01 11.45
CA PHE A 206 0.42 -1.65 12.39
C PHE A 206 -0.97 -1.97 11.80
N LEU A 207 -1.23 -1.52 10.58
CA LEU A 207 -2.54 -1.68 9.93
C LEU A 207 -2.87 -3.16 9.64
N PHE A 208 -1.91 -3.93 9.14
CA PHE A 208 -2.06 -5.37 8.97
C PHE A 208 -2.16 -6.11 10.31
N GLY A 209 -1.61 -5.54 11.38
CA GLY A 209 -1.81 -6.03 12.74
C GLY A 209 -3.28 -5.95 13.16
N VAL A 210 -3.93 -4.81 12.92
CA VAL A 210 -5.37 -4.65 13.19
C VAL A 210 -6.20 -5.61 12.32
N LEU A 211 -5.84 -5.77 11.03
CA LEU A 211 -6.48 -6.77 10.16
C LEU A 211 -6.31 -8.19 10.71
N ALA A 212 -5.10 -8.56 11.12
CA ALA A 212 -4.82 -9.89 11.67
C ALA A 212 -5.59 -10.16 12.96
N TRP A 213 -5.76 -9.17 13.84
CA TRP A 213 -6.63 -9.27 15.02
C TRP A 213 -8.11 -9.45 14.65
N SER A 214 -8.58 -8.76 13.61
CA SER A 214 -9.94 -8.95 13.10
C SER A 214 -10.15 -10.37 12.54
N LEU A 215 -9.17 -10.89 11.79
CA LEU A 215 -9.18 -12.28 11.31
C LEU A 215 -9.08 -13.30 12.45
N TRP A 216 -8.30 -13.00 13.49
CA TRP A 216 -8.24 -13.81 14.71
C TRP A 216 -9.59 -13.87 15.41
N ALA A 217 -10.27 -12.73 15.57
CA ALA A 217 -11.59 -12.66 16.17
C ALA A 217 -12.63 -13.48 15.37
N ALA A 218 -12.57 -13.43 14.03
CA ALA A 218 -13.40 -14.28 13.17
C ALA A 218 -13.10 -15.77 13.37
N ARG A 219 -11.85 -16.15 13.60
CA ARG A 219 -11.40 -17.53 13.82
C ARG A 219 -11.87 -18.10 15.15
N GLU A 220 -11.93 -17.27 16.18
CA GLU A 220 -12.29 -17.64 17.56
C GLU A 220 -13.76 -17.37 17.88
N ASP A 221 -14.61 -17.20 16.86
CA ASP A 221 -16.06 -16.98 16.98
C ASP A 221 -16.43 -15.74 17.80
N HIS A 222 -15.66 -14.65 17.63
CA HIS A 222 -15.94 -13.33 18.22
C HIS A 222 -16.43 -12.35 17.14
N PRO A 223 -17.65 -12.50 16.58
CA PRO A 223 -18.11 -11.74 15.41
C PRO A 223 -18.21 -10.24 15.66
N LEU A 224 -18.59 -9.81 16.85
CA LEU A 224 -18.69 -8.39 17.20
C LEU A 224 -17.30 -7.74 17.30
N LEU A 225 -16.33 -8.44 17.88
CA LEU A 225 -14.95 -7.96 17.93
C LEU A 225 -14.35 -7.89 16.51
N CYS A 226 -14.66 -8.90 15.66
CA CYS A 226 -14.26 -8.89 14.26
C CYS A 226 -14.81 -7.66 13.53
N ALA A 227 -16.10 -7.34 13.69
CA ALA A 227 -16.75 -6.18 13.09
C ALA A 227 -16.13 -4.86 13.60
N PHE A 228 -15.93 -4.72 14.91
CA PHE A 228 -15.34 -3.54 15.53
C PHE A 228 -13.92 -3.27 15.05
N LEU A 229 -13.05 -4.28 15.04
CA LEU A 229 -11.66 -4.14 14.62
C LEU A 229 -11.56 -3.83 13.13
N PHE A 230 -12.38 -4.49 12.30
CA PHE A 230 -12.36 -4.22 10.87
C PHE A 230 -12.91 -2.83 10.53
N SER A 231 -13.98 -2.38 11.16
CA SER A 231 -14.49 -1.01 10.98
C SER A 231 -13.52 0.05 11.51
N SER A 232 -12.78 -0.24 12.59
CA SER A 232 -11.68 0.61 13.05
C SER A 232 -10.57 0.70 11.99
N LEU A 233 -10.22 -0.41 11.34
CA LEU A 233 -9.24 -0.43 10.27
C LEU A 233 -9.66 0.41 9.06
N LEU A 234 -10.94 0.41 8.69
CA LEU A 234 -11.47 1.28 7.63
C LEU A 234 -11.29 2.77 7.96
N ASN A 235 -11.42 3.13 9.24
CA ASN A 235 -11.19 4.50 9.73
C ASN A 235 -9.71 4.84 9.96
N LEU A 236 -8.81 3.86 9.87
CA LEU A 236 -7.36 4.07 9.83
C LEU A 236 -6.85 4.25 8.40
N LYS A 237 -7.31 3.42 7.46
CA LYS A 237 -6.89 3.51 6.06
C LYS A 237 -7.99 3.01 5.13
N HIS A 238 -8.50 3.86 4.29
CA HIS A 238 -9.66 3.59 3.42
C HIS A 238 -9.42 2.51 2.35
N ILE A 239 -8.17 2.17 2.01
CA ILE A 239 -7.86 1.10 1.04
C ILE A 239 -8.44 -0.27 1.46
N TYR A 240 -8.64 -0.50 2.76
CA TYR A 240 -9.22 -1.75 3.25
C TYR A 240 -10.71 -1.92 2.87
N VAL A 241 -11.35 -0.90 2.30
CA VAL A 241 -12.72 -1.02 1.75
C VAL A 241 -12.79 -2.11 0.68
N TYR A 242 -11.72 -2.37 -0.05
CA TYR A 242 -11.67 -3.44 -1.05
C TYR A 242 -11.79 -4.85 -0.47
N VAL A 243 -11.47 -5.05 0.79
CA VAL A 243 -11.65 -6.32 1.49
C VAL A 243 -12.86 -6.32 2.43
N ALA A 244 -13.69 -5.27 2.43
CA ALA A 244 -14.91 -5.19 3.22
C ALA A 244 -16.01 -6.18 2.77
N PRO A 245 -16.24 -6.47 1.47
CA PRO A 245 -17.28 -7.39 1.04
C PRO A 245 -17.19 -8.78 1.71
N PRO A 246 -16.05 -9.46 1.80
CA PRO A 246 -15.97 -10.75 2.50
C PRO A 246 -16.26 -10.66 4.00
N PHE A 247 -15.89 -9.56 4.69
CA PHE A 247 -16.28 -9.36 6.09
C PHE A 247 -17.80 -9.25 6.24
N LEU A 248 -18.44 -8.44 5.40
CA LEU A 248 -19.88 -8.28 5.38
C LEU A 248 -20.59 -9.63 5.17
N VAL A 249 -20.24 -10.36 4.10
CA VAL A 249 -20.87 -11.63 3.74
C VAL A 249 -20.62 -12.69 4.81
N PHE A 250 -19.40 -12.77 5.34
CA PHE A 250 -19.06 -13.72 6.39
C PHE A 250 -19.87 -13.46 7.67
N LEU A 251 -19.89 -12.23 8.17
CA LEU A 251 -20.64 -11.85 9.37
C LEU A 251 -22.15 -12.05 9.20
N LEU A 252 -22.70 -11.69 8.03
CA LEU A 252 -24.09 -11.94 7.73
C LEU A 252 -24.40 -13.44 7.76
N ARG A 253 -23.54 -14.28 7.18
CA ARG A 253 -23.84 -15.70 6.95
C ARG A 253 -23.39 -16.62 8.09
N SER A 254 -22.37 -16.22 8.88
CA SER A 254 -21.91 -16.99 10.04
C SER A 254 -22.61 -16.59 11.34
N TYR A 255 -22.97 -15.30 11.50
CA TYR A 255 -23.50 -14.77 12.76
C TYR A 255 -24.98 -14.35 12.66
N VAL A 256 -25.36 -13.52 11.68
CA VAL A 256 -26.71 -12.94 11.59
C VAL A 256 -27.71 -14.00 11.14
N VAL A 257 -27.44 -14.65 10.00
CA VAL A 257 -28.29 -15.70 9.40
C VAL A 257 -27.47 -16.99 9.23
N PRO A 258 -27.16 -17.73 10.31
CA PRO A 258 -26.37 -18.96 10.22
C PRO A 258 -27.00 -20.00 9.30
N VAL A 259 -26.21 -20.96 8.82
CA VAL A 259 -26.72 -22.07 7.99
C VAL A 259 -27.76 -22.88 8.80
N GLY A 260 -28.95 -23.14 8.22
CA GLY A 260 -30.03 -23.84 8.90
C GLY A 260 -31.00 -22.96 9.70
N THR A 261 -30.86 -21.62 9.62
CA THR A 261 -31.82 -20.67 10.23
C THR A 261 -33.25 -20.93 9.73
N ARG A 262 -34.21 -20.99 10.64
CA ARG A 262 -35.63 -21.20 10.35
C ARG A 262 -36.40 -19.88 10.35
N ALA A 263 -37.62 -19.88 9.78
CA ALA A 263 -38.50 -18.71 9.80
C ALA A 263 -38.84 -18.25 11.24
N SER A 264 -38.86 -19.17 12.23
CA SER A 264 -39.05 -18.85 13.66
C SER A 264 -37.91 -18.02 14.26
N ASP A 265 -36.73 -17.94 13.61
CA ASP A 265 -35.53 -17.33 14.13
C ASP A 265 -35.34 -15.86 13.65
N VAL A 266 -36.31 -15.35 12.86
CA VAL A 266 -36.23 -14.01 12.27
C VAL A 266 -35.95 -12.91 13.33
N GLY A 267 -36.63 -12.96 14.49
CA GLY A 267 -36.42 -12.02 15.58
C GLY A 267 -34.96 -11.97 16.05
N ARG A 268 -34.34 -13.15 16.22
CA ARG A 268 -32.92 -13.27 16.59
C ARG A 268 -31.98 -12.78 15.49
N CYS A 269 -32.33 -13.00 14.23
CA CYS A 269 -31.55 -12.48 13.09
C CYS A 269 -31.60 -10.97 13.06
N VAL A 270 -32.74 -10.34 13.28
CA VAL A 270 -32.89 -8.88 13.36
C VAL A 270 -32.09 -8.31 14.54
N GLU A 271 -32.21 -8.91 15.72
CA GLU A 271 -31.41 -8.50 16.89
C GLU A 271 -29.90 -8.55 16.60
N ARG A 272 -29.40 -9.65 16.03
CA ARG A 272 -28.00 -9.81 15.67
C ARG A 272 -27.56 -8.83 14.57
N LEU A 273 -28.42 -8.56 13.59
CA LEU A 273 -28.17 -7.58 12.54
C LEU A 273 -28.03 -6.16 13.13
N ILE A 274 -28.94 -5.77 14.02
CA ILE A 274 -28.87 -4.49 14.71
C ILE A 274 -27.61 -4.41 15.55
N THR A 275 -27.30 -5.47 16.33
CA THR A 275 -26.13 -5.50 17.20
C THR A 275 -24.82 -5.35 16.40
N VAL A 276 -24.64 -6.14 15.32
CA VAL A 276 -23.42 -6.02 14.51
C VAL A 276 -23.36 -4.69 13.78
N GLY A 277 -24.52 -4.17 13.34
CA GLY A 277 -24.62 -2.85 12.72
C GLY A 277 -24.20 -1.73 13.66
N VAL A 278 -24.73 -1.71 14.88
CA VAL A 278 -24.34 -0.73 15.91
C VAL A 278 -22.84 -0.82 16.22
N VAL A 279 -22.32 -2.03 16.46
CA VAL A 279 -20.90 -2.23 16.75
C VAL A 279 -20.01 -1.77 15.59
N THR A 280 -20.43 -2.00 14.35
CA THR A 280 -19.71 -1.53 13.15
C THR A 280 -19.71 0.00 13.05
N LEU A 281 -20.79 0.67 13.45
CA LEU A 281 -20.92 2.12 13.39
C LEU A 281 -20.12 2.85 14.49
N ILE A 282 -19.85 2.21 15.63
CA ILE A 282 -19.11 2.83 16.74
C ILE A 282 -17.78 3.45 16.27
N PRO A 283 -16.87 2.75 15.57
CA PRO A 283 -15.62 3.35 15.10
C PRO A 283 -15.83 4.53 14.15
N PHE A 284 -16.85 4.50 13.28
CA PHE A 284 -17.16 5.64 12.41
C PHE A 284 -17.62 6.86 13.20
N VAL A 285 -18.47 6.66 14.21
CA VAL A 285 -18.90 7.76 15.09
C VAL A 285 -17.72 8.33 15.85
N LEU A 286 -16.88 7.46 16.47
CA LEU A 286 -15.70 7.88 17.21
C LEU A 286 -14.65 8.57 16.32
N SER A 287 -14.58 8.21 15.05
CA SER A 287 -13.68 8.80 14.06
C SER A 287 -14.17 10.17 13.59
N LEU A 288 -15.44 10.28 13.22
CA LEU A 288 -15.98 11.45 12.52
C LEU A 288 -16.57 12.51 13.45
N ALA A 289 -17.16 12.09 14.59
CA ALA A 289 -17.86 13.03 15.47
C ALA A 289 -16.92 14.08 16.10
N PRO A 290 -15.71 13.77 16.59
CA PRO A 290 -14.81 14.80 17.11
C PRO A 290 -14.45 15.85 16.05
N LEU A 291 -14.17 15.40 14.82
CA LEU A 291 -13.86 16.27 13.70
C LEU A 291 -15.06 17.18 13.34
N ALA A 292 -16.27 16.63 13.29
CA ALA A 292 -17.48 17.36 13.02
C ALA A 292 -17.82 18.37 14.13
N LEU A 293 -17.63 17.98 15.40
CA LEU A 293 -17.88 18.87 16.55
C LEU A 293 -16.91 20.06 16.60
N ASP A 294 -15.61 19.83 16.34
CA ASP A 294 -14.66 20.95 16.22
C ASP A 294 -14.93 21.79 14.98
N GLY A 295 -15.47 21.18 13.91
CA GLY A 295 -15.93 21.85 12.69
C GLY A 295 -17.04 22.88 12.90
N LEU A 296 -17.76 22.84 14.04
CA LEU A 296 -18.71 23.91 14.44
C LEU A 296 -18.04 25.29 14.59
N ARG A 297 -16.72 25.29 14.82
CA ARG A 297 -15.92 26.52 14.99
C ARG A 297 -15.16 26.91 13.74
N HIS A 298 -15.35 26.20 12.62
CA HIS A 298 -14.73 26.49 11.33
C HIS A 298 -15.72 27.19 10.41
N GLU A 299 -15.26 28.13 9.58
CA GLU A 299 -16.11 28.89 8.65
C GLU A 299 -16.91 27.99 7.68
N ALA A 300 -16.33 26.87 7.25
CA ALA A 300 -17.00 25.89 6.38
C ALA A 300 -18.06 25.05 7.12
N GLY A 301 -18.15 25.14 8.44
CA GLY A 301 -19.04 24.32 9.27
C GLY A 301 -18.70 22.83 9.29
N PRO A 302 -19.43 22.02 10.09
CA PRO A 302 -19.15 20.57 10.26
C PRO A 302 -19.17 19.79 8.94
N LEU A 303 -20.18 20.06 8.10
CA LEU A 303 -20.31 19.39 6.80
C LEU A 303 -19.21 19.78 5.82
N GLY A 304 -18.76 21.05 5.84
CA GLY A 304 -17.66 21.52 5.01
C GLY A 304 -16.32 20.85 5.40
N VAL A 305 -16.07 20.69 6.71
CA VAL A 305 -14.87 19.97 7.21
C VAL A 305 -14.88 18.52 6.79
N LEU A 306 -16.02 17.82 6.93
CA LEU A 306 -16.15 16.43 6.49
C LEU A 306 -16.05 16.30 4.96
N ALA A 307 -16.64 17.23 4.20
CA ALA A 307 -16.52 17.24 2.73
C ALA A 307 -15.08 17.46 2.27
N GLN A 308 -14.32 18.33 2.94
CA GLN A 308 -12.90 18.55 2.65
C GLN A 308 -12.09 17.27 2.94
N MET A 309 -12.34 16.60 4.07
CA MET A 309 -11.74 15.31 4.37
C MET A 309 -12.00 14.29 3.24
N VAL A 310 -13.27 14.12 2.82
CA VAL A 310 -13.62 13.19 1.73
C VAL A 310 -12.90 13.57 0.43
N LYS A 311 -12.80 14.85 0.10
CA LYS A 311 -12.06 15.34 -1.07
C LYS A 311 -10.58 14.99 -1.03
N ARG A 312 -9.95 15.01 0.17
CA ARG A 312 -8.55 14.59 0.36
C ARG A 312 -8.38 13.08 0.25
N LEU A 313 -9.33 12.29 0.78
CA LEU A 313 -9.26 10.83 0.75
C LEU A 313 -9.42 10.25 -0.66
N PHE A 314 -10.18 10.92 -1.55
CA PHE A 314 -10.53 10.41 -2.87
C PHE A 314 -10.15 11.39 -4.00
N PRO A 315 -8.84 11.51 -4.33
CA PRO A 315 -8.39 12.34 -5.43
C PRO A 315 -8.62 11.65 -6.79
N PHE A 316 -9.78 11.88 -7.43
CA PHE A 316 -10.17 11.22 -8.69
C PHE A 316 -9.43 11.70 -9.95
N SER A 317 -8.54 12.68 -9.85
CA SER A 317 -7.82 13.29 -10.99
C SER A 317 -6.59 12.50 -11.45
N ARG A 318 -6.26 11.36 -10.79
CA ARG A 318 -5.04 10.57 -11.09
C ARG A 318 -5.27 9.64 -12.28
N GLY A 319 -4.21 9.42 -13.09
CA GLY A 319 -4.24 8.51 -14.24
C GLY A 319 -4.35 7.02 -13.87
N LEU A 320 -4.51 6.15 -14.89
CA LEU A 320 -4.69 4.68 -14.71
C LEU A 320 -3.53 4.01 -13.97
N ILE A 321 -2.29 4.40 -14.27
CA ILE A 321 -1.07 3.74 -13.81
C ILE A 321 -0.31 4.68 -12.89
N HIS A 322 0.18 4.13 -11.76
CA HIS A 322 1.13 4.82 -10.89
C HIS A 322 2.54 4.83 -11.52
N ALA A 323 3.38 5.79 -11.12
CA ALA A 323 4.73 6.01 -11.64
C ALA A 323 5.60 4.73 -11.67
N TYR A 324 5.51 3.88 -10.66
CA TYR A 324 6.28 2.64 -10.54
C TYR A 324 5.61 1.40 -11.16
N TRP A 325 4.57 1.56 -11.95
CA TRP A 325 3.90 0.46 -12.65
C TRP A 325 3.63 -0.76 -11.77
N ALA A 326 2.59 -0.71 -10.96
CA ALA A 326 2.17 -1.87 -10.16
C ALA A 326 2.08 -3.13 -11.07
N PRO A 327 2.55 -4.30 -10.60
CA PRO A 327 2.55 -5.53 -11.39
C PRO A 327 1.14 -6.13 -11.49
N ASN A 328 0.26 -5.44 -12.21
CA ASN A 328 -1.15 -5.76 -12.37
C ASN A 328 -1.52 -5.95 -13.86
N ALA A 329 -2.81 -6.11 -14.16
CA ALA A 329 -3.30 -6.29 -15.53
C ALA A 329 -2.96 -5.08 -16.43
N TRP A 330 -2.95 -3.88 -15.87
CA TRP A 330 -2.70 -2.65 -16.61
C TRP A 330 -1.25 -2.49 -17.05
N ALA A 331 -0.30 -3.03 -16.30
CA ALA A 331 1.10 -3.09 -16.73
C ALA A 331 1.27 -3.93 -17.99
N LEU A 332 0.58 -5.07 -18.09
CA LEU A 332 0.58 -5.90 -19.31
C LEU A 332 -0.13 -5.21 -20.48
N TRP A 333 -1.25 -4.54 -20.20
CA TRP A 333 -2.01 -3.79 -21.20
C TRP A 333 -1.18 -2.67 -21.83
N THR A 334 -0.53 -1.87 -21.00
CA THR A 334 0.35 -0.78 -21.44
C THR A 334 1.58 -1.31 -22.17
N PHE A 335 2.15 -2.42 -21.70
CA PHE A 335 3.27 -3.07 -22.37
C PHE A 335 2.86 -3.58 -23.77
N ALA A 336 1.70 -4.22 -23.87
CA ALA A 336 1.17 -4.70 -25.15
C ALA A 336 0.98 -3.54 -26.15
N ASP A 337 0.40 -2.43 -25.71
CA ASP A 337 0.24 -1.23 -26.53
C ASP A 337 1.59 -0.73 -27.05
N ARG A 338 2.60 -0.59 -26.18
CA ARG A 338 3.96 -0.15 -26.56
C ARG A 338 4.62 -1.09 -27.56
N VAL A 339 4.46 -2.39 -27.37
CA VAL A 339 5.01 -3.40 -28.28
C VAL A 339 4.32 -3.29 -29.64
N LEU A 340 3.00 -3.20 -29.68
CA LEU A 340 2.23 -3.09 -30.93
C LEU A 340 2.57 -1.79 -31.68
N VAL A 341 2.62 -0.65 -31.00
CA VAL A 341 3.00 0.65 -31.59
C VAL A 341 4.39 0.59 -32.26
N LYS A 342 5.35 -0.13 -31.67
CA LYS A 342 6.71 -0.29 -32.20
C LYS A 342 6.80 -1.35 -33.31
N LEU A 343 6.00 -2.44 -33.23
CA LEU A 343 6.10 -3.57 -34.15
C LEU A 343 5.29 -3.36 -35.44
N LEU A 344 4.11 -2.74 -35.38
CA LEU A 344 3.23 -2.56 -36.56
C LEU A 344 3.89 -1.84 -37.74
N PRO A 345 4.72 -0.80 -37.53
CA PRO A 345 5.46 -0.18 -38.64
C PRO A 345 6.57 -1.06 -39.22
N ARG A 346 7.18 -1.94 -38.37
CA ARG A 346 8.31 -2.78 -38.73
C ARG A 346 7.91 -4.11 -39.36
N VAL A 347 6.73 -4.65 -38.98
CA VAL A 347 6.23 -5.94 -39.41
C VAL A 347 4.80 -5.79 -39.92
N PRO A 348 4.62 -5.36 -41.22
CA PRO A 348 3.30 -5.09 -41.78
C PRO A 348 2.35 -6.28 -41.73
N ALA A 349 2.88 -7.51 -41.75
CA ALA A 349 2.07 -8.74 -41.64
C ALA A 349 1.27 -8.81 -40.30
N LEU A 350 1.70 -8.14 -39.25
CA LEU A 350 0.95 -8.09 -37.99
C LEU A 350 -0.37 -7.32 -38.11
N ARG A 351 -0.52 -6.43 -39.10
CA ARG A 351 -1.75 -5.66 -39.32
C ARG A 351 -2.97 -6.55 -39.58
N MET A 352 -2.77 -7.73 -40.17
CA MET A 352 -3.84 -8.68 -40.40
C MET A 352 -4.45 -9.30 -39.15
N PHE A 353 -3.71 -9.30 -38.04
CA PHE A 353 -4.16 -9.86 -36.76
C PHE A 353 -4.73 -8.80 -35.78
N VAL A 354 -4.60 -7.50 -36.12
CA VAL A 354 -5.09 -6.40 -35.29
C VAL A 354 -6.46 -5.96 -35.79
N PRO A 355 -7.49 -5.85 -34.93
CA PRO A 355 -8.83 -5.41 -35.31
C PRO A 355 -8.82 -4.06 -36.01
N ALA A 356 -9.68 -3.89 -37.03
CA ALA A 356 -9.74 -2.69 -37.87
C ALA A 356 -9.91 -1.38 -37.08
N GLY A 357 -10.70 -1.40 -36.00
CA GLY A 357 -10.88 -0.24 -35.13
C GLY A 357 -9.61 0.18 -34.38
N MET A 358 -8.75 -0.77 -33.99
CA MET A 358 -7.44 -0.50 -33.39
C MET A 358 -6.45 0.04 -34.41
N LEU A 359 -6.47 -0.49 -35.66
CA LEU A 359 -5.65 0.03 -36.76
C LEU A 359 -6.03 1.47 -37.13
N ALA A 360 -7.32 1.78 -37.16
CA ALA A 360 -7.79 3.13 -37.43
C ALA A 360 -7.29 4.15 -36.35
N ARG A 361 -7.25 3.76 -35.07
CA ARG A 361 -6.67 4.57 -34.04
C ARG A 361 -5.17 4.79 -34.24
N PHE A 362 -4.44 3.74 -34.58
CA PHE A 362 -3.00 3.82 -34.85
C PHE A 362 -2.71 4.76 -36.03
N ASP A 363 -3.43 4.59 -37.16
CA ASP A 363 -3.22 5.40 -38.34
C ASP A 363 -3.62 6.89 -38.08
N ALA A 364 -4.63 7.14 -37.25
CA ALA A 364 -5.00 8.49 -36.82
C ALA A 364 -3.96 9.12 -35.87
N SER A 365 -3.28 8.32 -35.04
CA SER A 365 -2.28 8.78 -34.08
C SER A 365 -0.87 8.91 -34.65
N ALA A 366 -0.59 8.30 -35.81
CA ALA A 366 0.75 8.24 -36.41
C ALA A 366 1.36 9.62 -36.76
N GLY A 367 0.53 10.68 -36.84
CA GLY A 367 0.98 12.05 -37.08
C GLY A 367 1.24 12.91 -35.84
N SER A 368 0.88 12.45 -34.63
CA SER A 368 0.83 13.30 -33.42
C SER A 368 1.98 13.11 -32.43
N GLY A 369 3.03 12.35 -32.81
CA GLY A 369 4.20 12.18 -31.93
C GLY A 369 3.90 11.53 -30.56
N PHE A 370 2.87 10.66 -30.51
CA PHE A 370 2.41 10.04 -29.27
C PHE A 370 3.52 9.29 -28.55
N ALA A 371 4.02 9.87 -27.47
CA ALA A 371 4.72 9.13 -26.43
C ALA A 371 3.65 8.36 -25.64
N SER A 372 3.24 7.19 -26.14
CA SER A 372 2.37 6.27 -25.43
C SER A 372 2.94 5.99 -24.04
N ALA A 373 2.17 6.29 -23.02
CA ALA A 373 2.38 6.02 -21.62
C ALA A 373 3.41 6.88 -20.86
N SER A 374 3.03 7.22 -19.65
CA SER A 374 3.85 7.94 -18.70
C SER A 374 5.27 7.34 -18.61
N ARG A 375 6.26 8.16 -18.86
CA ARG A 375 7.68 7.83 -18.63
C ARG A 375 8.00 7.81 -17.13
N GLY A 376 7.16 7.14 -16.31
CA GLY A 376 7.20 7.25 -14.85
C GLY A 376 6.47 8.48 -14.30
N LEU A 377 5.76 9.25 -15.12
CA LEU A 377 4.96 10.41 -14.70
C LEU A 377 3.50 9.99 -14.49
N VAL A 378 2.83 10.64 -13.54
CA VAL A 378 1.40 10.45 -13.26
C VAL A 378 0.60 11.32 -14.21
N GLU A 379 0.40 10.84 -15.44
CA GLU A 379 -0.36 11.55 -16.48
C GLU A 379 -1.53 10.71 -16.98
N ASN A 380 -2.49 11.36 -17.62
CA ASN A 380 -3.54 10.67 -18.37
C ASN A 380 -2.91 9.95 -19.56
N ILE A 381 -3.02 8.63 -19.57
CA ILE A 381 -2.44 7.79 -20.62
C ILE A 381 -3.47 7.65 -21.74
N ALA A 382 -3.13 8.12 -22.93
CA ALA A 382 -3.83 7.76 -24.16
C ALA A 382 -3.09 6.60 -24.84
N PHE A 383 -3.78 5.49 -25.09
CA PHE A 383 -3.20 4.33 -25.77
C PHE A 383 -3.17 4.58 -27.29
N GLY A 384 -2.07 4.16 -27.93
CA GLY A 384 -1.88 4.33 -29.39
C GLY A 384 -2.72 3.37 -30.20
N ILE A 385 -2.90 2.14 -29.72
CA ILE A 385 -3.59 1.05 -30.43
C ILE A 385 -4.66 0.44 -29.54
N MET A 386 -4.30 0.09 -28.30
CA MET A 386 -5.21 -0.57 -27.37
C MET A 386 -6.36 0.37 -26.97
N PRO A 387 -7.56 -0.17 -26.66
CA PRO A 387 -8.65 0.63 -26.11
C PRO A 387 -8.28 1.34 -24.80
N ASP A 388 -8.78 2.57 -24.64
CA ASP A 388 -8.62 3.32 -23.40
C ASP A 388 -9.43 2.67 -22.27
N ILE A 389 -8.85 2.64 -21.10
CA ILE A 389 -9.46 2.08 -19.88
C ILE A 389 -10.01 3.24 -19.06
N SER A 390 -11.28 3.13 -18.65
CA SER A 390 -11.93 4.12 -17.80
C SER A 390 -11.99 3.68 -16.33
N PRO A 391 -12.10 4.60 -15.36
CA PRO A 391 -12.31 4.26 -13.95
C PRO A 391 -13.54 3.37 -13.73
N SER A 392 -14.63 3.59 -14.50
CA SER A 392 -15.84 2.79 -14.42
C SER A 392 -15.64 1.34 -14.88
N MET A 393 -14.81 1.12 -15.93
CA MET A 393 -14.44 -0.23 -16.36
C MET A 393 -13.63 -0.96 -15.30
N CYS A 394 -12.65 -0.28 -14.68
CA CYS A 394 -11.87 -0.83 -13.56
C CYS A 394 -12.76 -1.21 -12.38
N PHE A 395 -13.69 -0.32 -12.02
CA PHE A 395 -14.65 -0.57 -10.95
C PHE A 395 -15.57 -1.75 -11.26
N ALA A 396 -16.17 -1.80 -12.45
CA ALA A 396 -17.06 -2.88 -12.86
C ALA A 396 -16.35 -4.24 -12.88
N LEU A 397 -15.13 -4.30 -13.41
CA LEU A 397 -14.34 -5.53 -13.47
C LEU A 397 -13.96 -6.03 -12.06
N THR A 398 -13.48 -5.12 -11.22
CA THR A 398 -13.14 -5.42 -9.82
C THR A 398 -14.35 -5.94 -9.07
N LEU A 399 -15.49 -5.25 -9.16
CA LEU A 399 -16.73 -5.63 -8.49
C LEU A 399 -17.26 -6.99 -8.98
N THR A 400 -17.22 -7.24 -10.29
CA THR A 400 -17.64 -8.53 -10.86
C THR A 400 -16.82 -9.68 -10.29
N CYS A 401 -15.49 -9.55 -10.25
CA CYS A 401 -14.63 -10.57 -9.63
C CYS A 401 -14.98 -10.78 -8.15
N MET A 402 -15.18 -9.70 -7.39
CA MET A 402 -15.55 -9.78 -5.98
C MET A 402 -16.91 -10.49 -5.78
N CYS A 403 -17.92 -10.17 -6.59
CA CYS A 403 -19.24 -10.79 -6.51
C CYS A 403 -19.18 -12.31 -6.68
N VAL A 404 -18.37 -12.82 -7.61
CA VAL A 404 -18.17 -14.25 -7.80
C VAL A 404 -17.67 -14.92 -6.52
N TYR A 405 -16.71 -14.31 -5.84
CA TYR A 405 -16.18 -14.84 -4.57
C TYR A 405 -17.19 -14.75 -3.43
N MET A 406 -18.01 -13.71 -3.41
CA MET A 406 -19.06 -13.54 -2.39
C MET A 406 -20.16 -14.60 -2.50
N VAL A 407 -20.53 -15.02 -3.72
CA VAL A 407 -21.49 -16.11 -3.92
C VAL A 407 -20.96 -17.41 -3.29
N LYS A 408 -19.70 -17.78 -3.52
CA LYS A 408 -19.08 -18.96 -2.91
C LYS A 408 -19.01 -18.84 -1.38
N LEU A 409 -18.60 -17.67 -0.87
CA LEU A 409 -18.52 -17.43 0.58
C LEU A 409 -19.89 -17.54 1.25
N TRP A 410 -20.95 -17.05 0.60
CA TRP A 410 -22.32 -17.20 1.10
C TRP A 410 -22.76 -18.66 1.21
N GLN A 411 -22.38 -19.50 0.24
CA GLN A 411 -22.68 -20.93 0.24
C GLN A 411 -21.87 -21.70 1.30
N THR A 412 -20.61 -21.34 1.51
CA THR A 412 -19.66 -22.01 2.41
C THR A 412 -18.98 -21.02 3.36
N PRO A 413 -19.71 -20.52 4.40
CA PRO A 413 -19.21 -19.48 5.30
C PRO A 413 -18.25 -20.04 6.37
N THR A 414 -17.21 -20.75 5.95
CA THR A 414 -16.15 -21.24 6.83
C THR A 414 -15.05 -20.21 6.99
N TYR A 415 -14.29 -20.25 8.09
CA TYR A 415 -13.13 -19.36 8.29
C TYR A 415 -12.12 -19.46 7.13
N ARG A 416 -11.86 -20.66 6.62
CA ARG A 416 -10.96 -20.88 5.48
C ARG A 416 -11.47 -20.18 4.21
N SER A 417 -12.77 -20.35 3.90
CA SER A 417 -13.40 -19.68 2.75
C SER A 417 -13.40 -18.16 2.90
N PHE A 418 -13.65 -17.67 4.12
CA PHE A 418 -13.58 -16.25 4.44
C PHE A 418 -12.17 -15.68 4.19
N LEU A 419 -11.13 -16.32 4.73
CA LEU A 419 -9.74 -15.88 4.57
C LEU A 419 -9.31 -15.92 3.09
N ALA A 420 -9.72 -16.93 2.33
CA ALA A 420 -9.49 -16.99 0.89
C ALA A 420 -10.22 -15.86 0.14
N ALA A 421 -11.47 -15.57 0.48
CA ALA A 421 -12.25 -14.48 -0.10
C ALA A 421 -11.63 -13.10 0.20
N VAL A 422 -11.12 -12.88 1.42
CA VAL A 422 -10.37 -11.64 1.77
C VAL A 422 -9.16 -11.46 0.85
N SER A 423 -8.36 -12.52 0.67
CA SER A 423 -7.19 -12.49 -0.22
C SER A 423 -7.60 -12.25 -1.68
N LEU A 424 -8.63 -12.93 -2.17
CA LEU A 424 -9.11 -12.82 -3.55
C LEU A 424 -9.73 -11.45 -3.86
N CYS A 425 -10.41 -10.81 -2.91
CA CYS A 425 -10.84 -9.43 -3.04
C CYS A 425 -9.65 -8.47 -3.08
N GLY A 426 -8.61 -8.73 -2.28
CA GLY A 426 -7.33 -8.02 -2.38
C GLY A 426 -6.69 -8.19 -3.76
N PHE A 427 -6.68 -9.39 -4.34
CA PHE A 427 -6.21 -9.61 -5.71
C PHE A 427 -7.04 -8.84 -6.75
N ALA A 428 -8.38 -8.90 -6.66
CA ALA A 428 -9.25 -8.22 -7.62
C ALA A 428 -9.01 -6.71 -7.63
N SER A 429 -8.89 -6.08 -6.45
CA SER A 429 -8.59 -4.65 -6.34
C SER A 429 -7.19 -4.31 -6.85
N PHE A 430 -6.19 -5.16 -6.60
CA PHE A 430 -4.83 -4.96 -7.06
C PHE A 430 -4.69 -5.10 -8.58
N LEU A 431 -5.31 -6.14 -9.15
CA LEU A 431 -5.18 -6.45 -10.57
C LEU A 431 -5.98 -5.50 -11.48
N PHE A 432 -7.17 -5.10 -11.05
CA PHE A 432 -8.13 -4.39 -11.89
C PHE A 432 -8.51 -3.00 -11.37
N GLY A 433 -7.99 -2.59 -10.21
CA GLY A 433 -8.25 -1.26 -9.64
C GLY A 433 -7.68 -0.13 -10.51
N TRP A 434 -8.26 1.07 -10.33
CA TRP A 434 -7.76 2.31 -10.92
C TRP A 434 -6.63 2.88 -10.08
N HIS A 435 -5.55 3.33 -10.68
CA HIS A 435 -4.40 3.98 -10.02
C HIS A 435 -3.81 3.19 -8.84
N VAL A 436 -3.51 1.91 -9.08
CA VAL A 436 -2.99 1.02 -8.04
C VAL A 436 -1.49 1.23 -7.84
N HIS A 437 -1.08 1.38 -6.58
CA HIS A 437 0.33 1.38 -6.19
C HIS A 437 0.89 -0.04 -6.07
N GLU A 438 2.16 -0.22 -6.38
CA GLU A 438 2.88 -1.49 -6.24
C GLU A 438 2.84 -2.03 -4.79
N LYS A 439 2.85 -1.14 -3.79
CA LYS A 439 2.74 -1.49 -2.36
C LYS A 439 1.44 -2.23 -2.00
N ALA A 440 0.38 -2.02 -2.78
CA ALA A 440 -0.91 -2.65 -2.56
C ALA A 440 -0.90 -4.18 -2.80
N ILE A 441 0.18 -4.75 -3.37
CA ILE A 441 0.38 -6.21 -3.47
C ILE A 441 0.35 -6.90 -2.10
N MET A 442 0.66 -6.17 -1.02
CA MET A 442 0.59 -6.71 0.33
C MET A 442 -0.85 -7.02 0.77
N LEU A 443 -1.86 -6.38 0.17
CA LEU A 443 -3.27 -6.60 0.53
C LEU A 443 -3.75 -8.03 0.24
N PRO A 444 -3.49 -8.65 -0.94
CA PRO A 444 -3.73 -10.08 -1.13
C PRO A 444 -2.71 -10.98 -0.45
N LEU A 445 -1.44 -10.58 -0.37
CA LEU A 445 -0.34 -11.44 0.07
C LEU A 445 -0.40 -11.75 1.57
N ILE A 446 -0.63 -10.75 2.43
CA ILE A 446 -0.64 -10.95 3.88
C ILE A 446 -1.72 -11.96 4.33
N PRO A 447 -3.01 -11.81 3.98
CA PRO A 447 -4.00 -12.80 4.36
C PRO A 447 -3.76 -14.16 3.68
N TYR A 448 -3.24 -14.20 2.44
CA TYR A 448 -2.95 -15.46 1.75
C TYR A 448 -1.85 -16.27 2.45
N THR A 449 -0.91 -15.61 3.10
CA THR A 449 0.15 -16.29 3.88
C THR A 449 -0.43 -17.23 4.94
N LEU A 450 -1.55 -16.87 5.57
CA LEU A 450 -2.22 -17.71 6.57
C LEU A 450 -2.82 -19.00 5.95
N LEU A 451 -3.00 -19.05 4.63
CA LEU A 451 -3.44 -20.24 3.88
C LEU A 451 -2.28 -21.10 3.37
N ALA A 452 -1.05 -20.59 3.37
CA ALA A 452 0.10 -21.21 2.70
C ALA A 452 0.41 -22.64 3.15
N ALA A 453 0.05 -23.00 4.39
CA ALA A 453 0.30 -24.31 4.97
C ALA A 453 -0.92 -25.27 4.97
N VAL A 454 -2.03 -24.88 4.32
CA VAL A 454 -3.25 -25.72 4.26
C VAL A 454 -3.03 -26.97 3.42
N ASP A 455 -2.48 -26.80 2.22
CA ASP A 455 -2.12 -27.89 1.31
C ASP A 455 -1.06 -27.41 0.29
N TYR A 456 -0.61 -28.36 -0.56
CA TYR A 456 0.44 -28.07 -1.53
C TYR A 456 0.01 -27.06 -2.63
N ALA A 457 -1.27 -27.03 -2.98
CA ALA A 457 -1.77 -26.07 -3.97
C ALA A 457 -1.71 -24.63 -3.43
N HIS A 458 -2.09 -24.43 -2.15
CA HIS A 458 -1.95 -23.13 -1.47
C HIS A 458 -0.48 -22.74 -1.28
N LEU A 459 0.38 -23.69 -0.87
CA LEU A 459 1.80 -23.41 -0.73
C LEU A 459 2.41 -22.96 -2.06
N ARG A 460 2.11 -23.65 -3.15
CA ARG A 460 2.65 -23.33 -4.48
C ARG A 460 2.20 -21.95 -4.97
N THR A 461 0.93 -21.61 -4.74
CA THR A 461 0.39 -20.27 -5.01
C THR A 461 1.07 -19.20 -4.17
N PHE A 462 1.29 -19.48 -2.88
CA PHE A 462 2.00 -18.57 -1.97
C PHE A 462 3.44 -18.31 -2.42
N VAL A 463 4.17 -19.33 -2.86
CA VAL A 463 5.55 -19.19 -3.38
C VAL A 463 5.58 -18.27 -4.59
N LEU A 464 4.65 -18.44 -5.54
CA LEU A 464 4.57 -17.60 -6.74
C LEU A 464 4.20 -16.15 -6.40
N LEU A 465 3.18 -15.99 -5.55
CA LEU A 465 2.72 -14.67 -5.11
C LEU A 465 3.81 -13.92 -4.34
N SER A 466 4.51 -14.63 -3.42
CA SER A 466 5.58 -14.02 -2.63
C SER A 466 6.77 -13.63 -3.49
N ALA A 467 7.20 -14.48 -4.42
CA ALA A 467 8.32 -14.17 -5.31
C ALA A 467 7.99 -12.95 -6.19
N ALA A 468 6.84 -12.96 -6.87
CA ALA A 468 6.41 -11.86 -7.71
C ALA A 468 6.14 -10.57 -6.89
N GLY A 469 5.47 -10.70 -5.73
CA GLY A 469 5.14 -9.57 -4.88
C GLY A 469 6.37 -8.91 -4.26
N ILE A 470 7.34 -9.69 -3.75
CA ILE A 470 8.57 -9.14 -3.16
C ILE A 470 9.42 -8.45 -4.23
N VAL A 471 9.67 -9.11 -5.38
CA VAL A 471 10.51 -8.54 -6.43
C VAL A 471 9.88 -7.30 -7.05
N SER A 472 8.55 -7.23 -7.13
CA SER A 472 7.85 -6.03 -7.63
C SER A 472 8.02 -4.77 -6.76
N LEU A 473 8.44 -4.95 -5.51
CA LEU A 473 8.75 -3.85 -4.58
C LEU A 473 10.21 -3.37 -4.67
N PHE A 474 11.08 -4.10 -5.36
CA PHE A 474 12.49 -3.73 -5.47
C PHE A 474 12.75 -2.36 -6.12
N PRO A 475 11.96 -1.90 -7.11
CA PRO A 475 12.10 -0.57 -7.65
C PRO A 475 11.87 0.58 -6.66
N LEU A 476 11.15 0.34 -5.55
CA LEU A 476 10.99 1.31 -4.46
C LEU A 476 12.33 1.69 -3.79
N LEU A 477 13.31 0.78 -3.85
CA LEU A 477 14.67 0.98 -3.36
C LEU A 477 15.60 1.09 -4.56
N PHE A 478 15.68 2.28 -5.13
CA PHE A 478 16.39 2.54 -6.38
C PHE A 478 17.88 2.85 -6.20
N THR A 479 18.29 3.20 -4.96
CA THR A 479 19.70 3.50 -4.68
C THR A 479 20.54 2.21 -4.69
N PRO A 480 21.77 2.25 -5.24
CA PRO A 480 22.63 1.06 -5.32
C PRO A 480 22.97 0.47 -3.95
N GLN A 481 22.99 1.29 -2.90
CA GLN A 481 23.33 0.88 -1.54
C GLN A 481 22.30 -0.10 -0.95
N GLU A 482 21.02 0.01 -1.31
CA GLU A 482 19.95 -0.88 -0.83
C GLU A 482 19.80 -2.16 -1.65
N ALA A 483 20.48 -2.27 -2.81
CA ALA A 483 20.37 -3.46 -3.65
C ALA A 483 20.80 -4.76 -2.94
N PRO A 484 21.93 -4.83 -2.18
CA PRO A 484 22.29 -6.01 -1.42
C PRO A 484 21.28 -6.35 -0.32
N ILE A 485 20.72 -5.35 0.37
CA ILE A 485 19.79 -5.53 1.48
C ILE A 485 18.50 -6.19 1.00
N LYS A 486 17.85 -5.64 -0.05
CA LYS A 486 16.60 -6.19 -0.59
C LYS A 486 16.75 -7.62 -1.10
N ILE A 487 17.89 -7.94 -1.74
CA ILE A 487 18.17 -9.28 -2.25
C ILE A 487 18.47 -10.25 -1.08
N ALA A 488 19.37 -9.87 -0.17
CA ALA A 488 19.75 -10.74 0.96
C ALA A 488 18.57 -11.05 1.87
N CYS A 489 17.78 -10.04 2.26
CA CYS A 489 16.56 -10.25 3.07
C CYS A 489 15.59 -11.21 2.39
N SER A 490 15.41 -11.11 1.07
CA SER A 490 14.50 -11.98 0.32
C SER A 490 15.00 -13.42 0.23
N ILE A 491 16.30 -13.61 -0.01
CA ILE A 491 16.90 -14.95 -0.04
C ILE A 491 16.85 -15.61 1.34
N VAL A 492 17.29 -14.91 2.39
CA VAL A 492 17.29 -15.42 3.76
C VAL A 492 15.87 -15.79 4.19
N TRP A 493 14.88 -14.93 3.92
CA TRP A 493 13.49 -15.22 4.19
C TRP A 493 13.02 -16.47 3.43
N ALA A 494 13.31 -16.58 2.14
CA ALA A 494 12.92 -17.74 1.34
C ALA A 494 13.52 -19.05 1.90
N LEU A 495 14.77 -19.05 2.29
CA LEU A 495 15.43 -20.22 2.87
C LEU A 495 14.82 -20.60 4.23
N LEU A 496 14.54 -19.63 5.09
CA LEU A 496 14.02 -19.88 6.45
C LEU A 496 12.54 -20.21 6.48
N VAL A 497 11.76 -19.78 5.49
CA VAL A 497 10.29 -19.94 5.45
C VAL A 497 9.88 -21.00 4.45
N LEU A 498 10.26 -20.86 3.18
CA LEU A 498 9.75 -21.75 2.12
C LEU A 498 10.31 -23.16 2.23
N GLY A 499 11.58 -23.33 2.60
CA GLY A 499 12.20 -24.64 2.80
C GLY A 499 11.49 -25.49 3.86
N PRO A 500 11.31 -25.00 5.10
CA PRO A 500 10.55 -25.69 6.13
C PRO A 500 9.09 -25.93 5.79
N LEU A 501 8.39 -24.98 5.18
CA LEU A 501 7.00 -25.16 4.74
C LEU A 501 6.89 -26.23 3.66
N GLN A 502 7.79 -26.24 2.68
CA GLN A 502 7.81 -27.23 1.61
C GLN A 502 8.00 -28.64 2.16
N LYS A 503 8.93 -28.86 3.10
CA LYS A 503 9.15 -30.16 3.72
C LYS A 503 7.90 -30.74 4.42
N ARG A 504 6.99 -29.88 4.91
CA ARG A 504 5.78 -30.26 5.66
C ARG A 504 4.57 -30.48 4.78
N VAL A 505 4.43 -29.68 3.71
CA VAL A 505 3.21 -29.61 2.90
C VAL A 505 3.39 -30.23 1.52
N PHE A 506 4.64 -30.57 1.14
CA PHE A 506 4.94 -31.14 -0.17
C PHE A 506 4.16 -32.44 -0.43
N ARG A 507 3.53 -32.50 -1.60
CA ARG A 507 2.97 -33.72 -2.16
C ARG A 507 3.45 -33.87 -3.61
N PRO A 508 3.90 -35.07 -4.02
CA PRO A 508 4.34 -35.30 -5.39
C PRO A 508 3.15 -35.12 -6.35
N VAL A 509 3.42 -34.43 -7.47
CA VAL A 509 2.42 -34.24 -8.53
C VAL A 509 2.28 -35.53 -9.31
N GLN A 510 1.04 -36.05 -9.38
CA GLN A 510 0.77 -37.36 -10.00
C GLN A 510 0.36 -37.26 -11.48
N SER A 511 -0.16 -36.12 -11.94
CA SER A 511 -0.60 -35.96 -13.32
C SER A 511 0.50 -35.37 -14.22
N ASN A 512 0.57 -35.82 -15.48
CA ASN A 512 1.50 -35.30 -16.47
C ASN A 512 1.33 -33.80 -16.72
N LEU A 513 0.08 -33.34 -16.82
CA LEU A 513 -0.25 -31.91 -16.98
C LEU A 513 0.23 -31.11 -15.73
N GLY A 514 -0.04 -31.62 -14.54
CA GLY A 514 0.43 -31.01 -13.30
C GLY A 514 1.95 -30.93 -13.22
N LEU A 515 2.66 -31.94 -13.73
CA LEU A 515 4.13 -31.93 -13.80
C LEU A 515 4.64 -30.85 -14.75
N VAL A 516 4.03 -30.70 -15.92
CA VAL A 516 4.38 -29.65 -16.90
C VAL A 516 4.17 -28.26 -16.27
N VAL A 517 2.99 -28.01 -15.67
CA VAL A 517 2.69 -26.77 -14.97
C VAL A 517 3.72 -26.49 -13.86
N HIS A 518 4.05 -27.50 -13.05
CA HIS A 518 5.04 -27.36 -11.99
C HIS A 518 6.44 -27.00 -12.54
N ARG A 519 6.85 -27.58 -13.68
CA ARG A 519 8.11 -27.25 -14.35
C ARG A 519 8.11 -25.82 -14.88
N LEU A 520 7.03 -25.38 -15.52
CA LEU A 520 6.89 -24.00 -16.03
C LEU A 520 6.92 -22.98 -14.88
N GLU A 521 6.22 -23.25 -13.79
CA GLU A 521 6.27 -22.41 -12.59
C GLU A 521 7.67 -22.35 -11.99
N SER A 522 8.40 -23.46 -11.98
CA SER A 522 9.77 -23.50 -11.48
C SER A 522 10.74 -22.73 -12.40
N LEU A 523 10.55 -22.84 -13.73
CA LEU A 523 11.31 -22.04 -14.71
C LEU A 523 11.02 -20.55 -14.54
N TYR A 524 9.74 -20.17 -14.34
CA TYR A 524 9.35 -18.80 -14.04
C TYR A 524 10.05 -18.27 -12.78
N LEU A 525 10.12 -19.06 -11.69
CA LEU A 525 10.83 -18.66 -10.46
C LEU A 525 12.34 -18.46 -10.69
N TRP A 526 12.99 -19.32 -11.51
CA TRP A 526 14.39 -19.13 -11.88
C TRP A 526 14.60 -17.88 -12.75
N GLY A 527 13.61 -17.46 -13.51
CA GLY A 527 13.66 -16.22 -14.31
C GLY A 527 13.85 -14.95 -13.47
N PHE A 528 13.47 -14.95 -12.18
CA PHE A 528 13.78 -13.81 -11.28
C PHE A 528 15.27 -13.61 -11.07
N VAL A 529 16.06 -14.69 -11.09
CA VAL A 529 17.54 -14.61 -10.97
C VAL A 529 18.10 -13.88 -12.19
N ALA A 530 17.67 -14.28 -13.39
CA ALA A 530 18.09 -13.64 -14.64
C ALA A 530 17.63 -12.17 -14.71
N LEU A 531 16.38 -11.91 -14.35
CA LEU A 531 15.82 -10.55 -14.31
C LEU A 531 16.62 -9.66 -13.36
N GLN A 532 16.89 -10.14 -12.14
CA GLN A 532 17.62 -9.36 -11.14
C GLN A 532 19.08 -9.15 -11.53
N ALA A 533 19.73 -10.14 -12.12
CA ALA A 533 21.07 -10.00 -12.67
C ALA A 533 21.12 -8.93 -13.78
N TYR A 534 20.13 -8.92 -14.67
CA TYR A 534 20.02 -7.88 -15.69
C TYR A 534 19.85 -6.49 -15.07
N VAL A 535 18.87 -6.31 -14.16
CA VAL A 535 18.53 -5.03 -13.57
C VAL A 535 19.66 -4.47 -12.69
N SER A 536 20.31 -5.33 -11.90
CA SER A 536 21.31 -4.87 -10.91
C SER A 536 22.76 -4.84 -11.45
N ILE A 537 23.07 -5.55 -12.52
CA ILE A 537 24.44 -5.68 -13.04
C ILE A 537 24.52 -5.22 -14.48
N VAL A 538 23.78 -5.88 -15.39
CA VAL A 538 23.94 -5.67 -16.84
C VAL A 538 23.49 -4.29 -17.27
N HIS A 539 22.28 -3.86 -16.87
CA HIS A 539 21.74 -2.55 -17.23
C HIS A 539 22.61 -1.38 -16.74
N PRO A 540 23.02 -1.33 -15.45
CA PRO A 540 23.95 -0.29 -15.00
C PRO A 540 25.28 -0.29 -15.73
N MET A 541 25.84 -1.47 -16.06
CA MET A 541 27.12 -1.55 -16.80
C MET A 541 26.98 -0.99 -18.23
N ILE A 542 25.85 -1.20 -18.90
CA ILE A 542 25.64 -0.69 -20.25
C ILE A 542 25.39 0.81 -20.26
N PHE A 543 24.62 1.33 -19.29
CA PHE A 543 24.15 2.70 -19.28
C PHE A 543 24.89 3.64 -18.31
N ALA A 544 25.74 3.11 -17.38
CA ALA A 544 26.57 3.94 -16.46
C ALA A 544 27.62 4.78 -17.19
N GLN A 545 28.01 4.40 -18.40
CA GLN A 545 28.98 5.17 -19.20
C GLN A 545 28.38 6.47 -19.77
N ALA A 546 27.05 6.67 -19.68
CA ALA A 546 26.38 7.86 -20.18
C ALA A 546 26.33 9.04 -19.19
N GLY A 547 26.98 8.94 -18.03
CA GLY A 547 27.21 10.09 -17.11
C GLY A 547 25.95 10.70 -16.49
N HIS A 548 24.83 9.98 -16.43
CA HIS A 548 23.58 10.52 -15.90
C HIS A 548 23.27 9.93 -14.52
N SER A 549 23.31 10.77 -13.51
CA SER A 549 22.64 10.53 -12.24
C SER A 549 21.15 10.32 -12.53
N VAL A 550 20.60 9.18 -12.17
CA VAL A 550 19.15 8.91 -12.27
C VAL A 550 18.46 9.87 -11.31
N VAL A 551 18.06 11.02 -11.79
CA VAL A 551 17.13 11.90 -11.11
C VAL A 551 15.76 11.30 -11.39
N LEU A 552 15.19 10.59 -10.40
CA LEU A 552 13.79 10.20 -10.49
C LEU A 552 12.94 11.47 -10.59
N PRO A 553 11.97 11.51 -11.50
CA PRO A 553 11.12 12.68 -11.62
C PRO A 553 10.38 12.91 -10.31
N VAL A 554 10.63 14.07 -9.70
CA VAL A 554 9.76 14.62 -8.66
C VAL A 554 8.37 14.70 -9.29
N GLN A 555 7.37 14.15 -8.63
CA GLN A 555 5.99 14.23 -9.13
C GLN A 555 5.63 15.70 -9.37
N PRO A 556 5.18 16.09 -10.58
CA PRO A 556 4.75 17.45 -10.79
C PRO A 556 3.55 17.73 -9.88
N VAL A 557 3.71 18.76 -9.07
CA VAL A 557 2.64 19.33 -8.25
C VAL A 557 1.54 19.78 -9.19
N LEU A 558 0.36 19.20 -9.08
CA LEU A 558 -0.85 19.78 -9.66
C LEU A 558 -1.13 21.08 -8.91
N ALA A 559 -0.53 22.17 -9.39
CA ALA A 559 -0.83 23.51 -8.90
C ALA A 559 -2.32 23.78 -9.13
N SER A 560 -3.04 24.02 -8.04
CA SER A 560 -4.35 24.63 -8.11
C SER A 560 -4.22 25.99 -8.83
N PRO A 561 -5.10 26.36 -9.76
CA PRO A 561 -4.93 27.59 -10.58
C PRO A 561 -4.90 28.91 -9.79
N ALA A 562 -5.09 28.88 -8.47
CA ALA A 562 -5.06 30.08 -7.61
C ALA A 562 -3.63 30.54 -7.20
N ASN A 563 -2.58 29.72 -7.38
CA ASN A 563 -1.22 30.04 -6.90
C ASN A 563 -0.16 30.20 -8.01
N ALA A 564 -0.58 30.33 -9.27
CA ALA A 564 0.37 30.44 -10.39
C ALA A 564 1.21 31.75 -10.39
N THR A 565 0.85 32.76 -9.60
CA THR A 565 1.55 34.05 -9.53
C THR A 565 2.69 34.08 -8.49
N HIS A 566 2.71 33.19 -7.50
CA HIS A 566 3.74 33.17 -6.47
C HIS A 566 4.84 32.10 -6.69
N ALA A 567 4.60 31.06 -7.47
CA ALA A 567 5.57 30.00 -7.76
C ALA A 567 6.69 30.47 -8.70
N SER A 568 6.45 31.45 -9.54
CA SER A 568 7.45 32.01 -10.46
C SER A 568 8.53 32.85 -9.74
N ALA A 569 8.23 33.44 -8.58
CA ALA A 569 9.17 34.22 -7.80
C ALA A 569 10.09 33.34 -6.92
N ALA A 570 9.60 32.20 -6.43
CA ALA A 570 10.38 31.28 -5.62
C ALA A 570 11.38 30.44 -6.43
N ALA A 571 11.04 30.08 -7.67
CA ALA A 571 11.93 29.34 -8.56
C ALA A 571 13.13 30.19 -9.07
N ALA A 572 12.95 31.50 -9.15
CA ALA A 572 14.02 32.43 -9.54
C ALA A 572 15.03 32.68 -8.41
N HIS A 573 14.65 32.48 -7.14
CA HIS A 573 15.55 32.71 -5.99
C HIS A 573 16.40 31.49 -5.64
N MET A 574 16.02 30.28 -6.01
CA MET A 574 16.79 29.04 -5.74
C MET A 574 17.88 28.72 -6.77
N ALA A 575 17.93 29.44 -7.88
CA ALA A 575 18.97 29.26 -8.90
C ALA A 575 20.26 30.10 -8.65
N SER A 576 20.29 30.90 -7.57
CA SER A 576 21.36 31.88 -7.33
C SER A 576 22.42 31.48 -6.29
N ASP A 577 22.20 30.43 -5.48
CA ASP A 577 23.10 30.09 -4.36
C ASP A 577 23.71 28.67 -4.46
N ALA A 578 24.41 28.42 -5.59
CA ALA A 578 25.36 27.30 -5.67
C ALA A 578 26.75 27.78 -5.26
N ILE A 579 27.11 27.50 -4.02
CA ILE A 579 28.50 27.71 -3.54
C ILE A 579 29.38 26.55 -4.05
N PRO A 580 30.52 26.80 -4.68
CA PRO A 580 31.42 25.74 -5.14
C PRO A 580 32.21 25.14 -3.97
N LEU A 581 32.27 23.81 -3.93
CA LEU A 581 33.13 23.02 -3.03
C LEU A 581 34.61 23.22 -3.38
N PRO A 582 35.50 23.42 -2.39
CA PRO A 582 36.95 23.46 -2.64
C PRO A 582 37.53 22.04 -2.72
N PRO A 583 38.67 21.85 -3.40
CA PRO A 583 39.30 20.54 -3.60
C PRO A 583 39.99 20.02 -2.35
N ALA A 584 39.98 18.72 -2.19
CA ALA A 584 40.66 17.98 -1.13
C ALA A 584 42.17 18.01 -1.32
N THR A 585 42.92 18.60 -0.36
CA THR A 585 44.30 18.16 -0.02
C THR A 585 44.71 18.63 1.37
N ALA A 586 45.36 17.70 2.07
CA ALA A 586 46.35 17.85 3.15
C ALA A 586 45.87 17.95 4.60
N ILE A 587 46.18 16.84 5.26
CA ILE A 587 46.36 16.54 6.67
C ILE A 587 47.42 17.45 7.32
N ALA A 588 47.20 17.94 8.52
CA ALA A 588 48.07 17.80 9.71
C ALA A 588 47.89 18.92 10.73
N ASP A 589 47.74 18.44 11.96
CA ASP A 589 48.26 18.94 13.24
C ASP A 589 47.70 20.16 13.98
N SER A 590 47.39 19.77 15.22
CA SER A 590 47.64 20.39 16.53
C SER A 590 46.56 21.26 17.20
N ALA A 591 46.03 20.67 18.24
CA ALA A 591 45.84 21.08 19.64
C ALA A 591 45.86 22.59 19.99
N ALA A 592 44.82 23.01 20.70
CA ALA A 592 44.83 23.62 22.05
C ALA A 592 43.61 24.52 22.28
N VAL A 593 42.83 24.09 23.22
CA VAL A 593 42.22 24.77 24.39
C VAL A 593 42.27 26.29 24.41
N GLN A 594 41.08 26.91 24.50
CA GLN A 594 40.85 27.96 25.53
C GLN A 594 39.34 28.20 25.69
N ILE A 595 38.94 28.06 26.97
CA ILE A 595 37.65 28.43 27.59
C ILE A 595 37.75 29.93 27.89
N ASP A 596 36.72 30.70 27.59
CA ASP A 596 36.44 31.91 28.38
C ASP A 596 34.92 32.21 28.39
N ALA A 597 34.55 32.73 29.56
CA ALA A 597 33.23 32.79 30.17
C ALA A 597 32.41 34.02 29.77
N ASP A 598 31.10 33.88 30.05
CA ASP A 598 30.04 34.89 30.07
C ASP A 598 30.39 36.27 30.66
N PRO A 599 29.59 37.31 30.34
CA PRO A 599 28.65 37.78 31.36
C PRO A 599 27.31 38.37 30.86
N PRO A 600 26.43 38.84 31.77
CA PRO A 600 25.04 38.46 31.83
C PRO A 600 24.04 39.58 31.39
N LEU A 601 22.75 39.16 31.38
CA LEU A 601 21.50 39.91 31.18
C LEU A 601 21.34 41.18 32.03
N PRO A 602 20.42 42.09 31.62
CA PRO A 602 19.59 42.74 32.62
C PRO A 602 18.07 42.50 32.42
N VAL A 603 17.48 42.25 33.55
CA VAL A 603 16.07 42.19 33.89
C VAL A 603 15.44 43.60 33.86
N ALA A 604 14.21 43.73 33.37
CA ALA A 604 13.33 44.82 33.79
C ALA A 604 11.88 44.34 33.87
N THR A 605 11.32 44.60 34.99
CA THR A 605 9.98 44.30 35.51
C THR A 605 8.93 45.38 35.09
N PRO A 606 7.65 45.13 35.41
CA PRO A 606 6.51 45.67 34.71
C PRO A 606 5.91 46.93 35.36
N ASP A 607 5.12 47.66 34.62
CA ASP A 607 4.19 48.60 35.20
C ASP A 607 2.77 48.56 34.60
N SER A 608 1.85 48.65 35.51
CA SER A 608 0.42 48.59 35.51
C SER A 608 -0.24 49.91 35.07
N ASN A 609 -1.51 49.79 34.72
CA ASN A 609 -2.70 50.66 34.90
C ASN A 609 -3.45 50.86 33.54
N ALA A 610 -4.67 50.44 33.43
CA ALA A 610 -5.96 50.75 34.06
C ALA A 610 -6.80 51.75 33.22
N ASP A 611 -8.08 51.37 33.10
CA ASP A 611 -9.29 52.20 32.81
C ASP A 611 -9.50 52.63 31.32
N GLY A 612 -10.64 52.47 30.71
CA GLY A 612 -12.02 52.37 31.10
C GLY A 612 -12.93 52.61 29.92
N ALA A 613 -14.13 52.14 30.06
CA ALA A 613 -15.42 52.66 29.55
C ALA A 613 -15.88 52.32 28.12
N ASP A 614 -16.91 51.49 28.09
CA ASP A 614 -18.25 51.58 27.45
C ASP A 614 -18.45 52.51 26.23
N GLU A 615 -18.99 51.93 25.18
CA GLU A 615 -20.27 52.42 24.60
C GLU A 615 -20.87 51.38 23.64
N ALA A 616 -22.11 51.02 23.95
CA ALA A 616 -23.02 50.25 23.13
C ALA A 616 -23.74 51.18 22.14
N VAL A 617 -23.91 50.78 20.88
CA VAL A 617 -25.03 51.26 20.06
C VAL A 617 -25.52 50.10 19.15
N ALA A 618 -26.85 50.00 19.15
CA ALA A 618 -27.69 48.96 18.58
C ALA A 618 -28.01 49.21 17.09
N VAL A 619 -28.37 48.07 16.46
CA VAL A 619 -29.47 47.84 15.49
C VAL A 619 -29.43 48.60 14.16
N ASP A 620 -29.36 47.86 13.05
CA ASP A 620 -30.47 47.93 12.09
C ASP A 620 -30.54 46.69 11.18
N THR A 621 -31.77 46.19 11.05
CA THR A 621 -32.24 45.10 10.20
C THR A 621 -32.58 45.62 8.82
N ALA A 622 -32.22 44.96 7.76
CA ALA A 622 -32.93 45.03 6.48
C ALA A 622 -32.84 43.69 5.71
N GLU A 623 -33.97 43.03 5.64
CA GLU A 623 -34.34 41.98 4.67
C GLU A 623 -34.19 42.50 3.24
N PHE A 624 -33.71 41.68 2.34
CA PHE A 624 -34.14 41.65 0.94
C PHE A 624 -34.10 40.25 0.36
N ASP A 625 -35.29 39.73 0.13
CA ASP A 625 -35.63 38.64 -0.78
C ASP A 625 -35.19 38.95 -2.21
N VAL A 626 -34.62 37.98 -2.93
CA VAL A 626 -34.88 37.77 -4.37
C VAL A 626 -34.62 36.32 -4.75
N ALA A 627 -35.65 35.71 -5.32
CA ALA A 627 -35.74 34.37 -5.88
C ALA A 627 -34.98 34.20 -7.23
N PRO A 628 -34.81 32.92 -7.72
CA PRO A 628 -33.97 32.60 -8.88
C PRO A 628 -34.70 32.77 -10.23
N PRO A 629 -34.00 32.88 -11.35
CA PRO A 629 -34.61 32.61 -12.66
C PRO A 629 -34.16 31.32 -13.32
N THR A 630 -35.16 30.74 -13.93
CA THR A 630 -35.24 29.54 -14.77
C THR A 630 -34.54 29.68 -16.11
N SER A 631 -34.27 28.48 -16.67
CA SER A 631 -33.87 28.08 -18.02
C SER A 631 -34.42 28.90 -19.20
N ASP A 632 -33.71 28.96 -20.28
CA ASP A 632 -33.95 28.44 -21.63
C ASP A 632 -33.31 29.24 -22.78
N SER A 633 -32.75 28.46 -23.70
CA SER A 633 -32.87 28.51 -25.17
C SER A 633 -31.94 29.39 -26.03
N ILE A 634 -31.15 28.70 -26.84
CA ILE A 634 -31.18 28.58 -28.33
C ILE A 634 -30.48 29.66 -29.16
N SER A 635 -29.62 29.17 -30.04
CA SER A 635 -29.38 29.42 -31.46
C SER A 635 -28.36 30.44 -31.95
N ARG A 636 -27.36 29.87 -32.62
CA ARG A 636 -26.83 30.15 -33.98
C ARG A 636 -26.65 31.60 -34.47
N ARG A 637 -25.41 31.85 -34.95
CA ARG A 637 -24.99 32.32 -36.30
C ARG A 637 -23.48 32.60 -36.29
N LEU A 638 -22.68 31.92 -37.09
CA LEU A 638 -22.26 32.04 -38.50
C LEU A 638 -21.54 33.36 -38.86
N LEU A 639 -20.26 33.15 -39.28
CA LEU A 639 -19.55 33.81 -40.37
C LEU A 639 -19.19 35.31 -40.30
N SER A 640 -17.87 35.63 -40.27
CA SER A 640 -17.23 36.30 -41.45
C SER A 640 -15.84 36.83 -41.09
N THR A 641 -14.85 36.43 -41.83
CA THR A 641 -13.58 37.15 -42.09
C THR A 641 -13.85 38.38 -42.93
N PRO A 642 -13.01 39.45 -42.89
CA PRO A 642 -12.05 39.62 -43.95
C PRO A 642 -10.71 40.32 -43.60
N THR A 643 -9.67 39.91 -44.32
CA THR A 643 -8.63 40.65 -45.10
C THR A 643 -7.88 41.84 -44.45
N ALA A 644 -6.57 41.72 -44.57
CA ALA A 644 -5.59 42.81 -44.52
C ALA A 644 -5.71 43.80 -45.69
N PRO A 645 -5.13 45.02 -45.64
CA PRO A 645 -3.88 45.17 -46.41
C PRO A 645 -2.84 46.22 -45.84
N ASP A 646 -1.63 46.02 -46.38
CA ASP A 646 -0.60 46.98 -46.84
C ASP A 646 0.19 47.89 -45.94
N THR A 647 1.50 47.68 -46.05
CA THR A 647 2.64 48.58 -45.81
C THR A 647 2.57 49.87 -46.66
N PRO A 648 3.38 50.98 -46.36
CA PRO A 648 4.83 50.97 -46.55
C PRO A 648 5.70 51.92 -45.69
N SER A 649 6.99 51.54 -45.66
CA SER A 649 8.23 52.32 -45.93
C SER A 649 8.80 53.30 -44.95
N THR A 650 10.09 53.05 -44.67
CA THR A 650 11.30 53.91 -44.63
C THR A 650 11.53 54.85 -43.44
N GLY A 651 12.70 54.68 -42.85
CA GLY A 651 13.35 55.68 -42.01
C GLY A 651 14.55 55.09 -41.22
N SER A 652 15.70 55.40 -41.70
CA SER A 652 17.05 54.98 -41.36
C SER A 652 17.61 55.50 -40.05
N ILE A 653 18.64 54.76 -39.51
CA ILE A 653 19.91 55.21 -38.85
C ILE A 653 19.84 55.47 -37.34
N GLN A 654 20.53 54.72 -36.53
CA GLN A 654 21.89 54.89 -35.98
C GLN A 654 22.18 53.94 -34.80
N ASP A 655 23.36 53.44 -34.87
CA ASP A 655 24.25 52.71 -33.99
C ASP A 655 24.17 52.80 -32.47
N GLN A 656 24.48 51.64 -31.89
CA GLN A 656 25.33 51.25 -30.75
C GLN A 656 24.64 50.72 -29.49
N PRO A 657 25.31 49.88 -28.66
CA PRO A 657 26.09 48.68 -28.98
C PRO A 657 25.51 47.40 -28.28
N GLU A 658 26.03 46.31 -28.74
CA GLU A 658 25.80 44.94 -28.25
C GLU A 658 25.92 44.78 -26.73
N ALA A 659 24.81 44.33 -26.13
CA ALA A 659 24.86 43.59 -24.87
C ALA A 659 24.70 42.11 -25.21
N THR A 660 25.78 41.37 -25.06
CA THR A 660 25.86 39.93 -25.19
C THR A 660 24.82 39.24 -24.26
N ALA A 661 23.68 38.88 -24.80
CA ALA A 661 22.75 37.97 -24.15
C ALA A 661 23.34 36.57 -24.27
N THR A 662 23.87 36.05 -23.18
CA THR A 662 24.20 34.65 -23.01
C THR A 662 22.90 33.87 -22.96
N THR A 663 22.44 33.43 -24.11
CA THR A 663 21.36 32.44 -24.25
C THR A 663 21.89 31.12 -23.69
N SER A 664 21.49 30.78 -22.45
CA SER A 664 21.59 29.43 -21.95
C SER A 664 20.78 28.54 -22.89
N LYS A 665 21.49 27.79 -23.73
CA LYS A 665 20.90 26.69 -24.51
C LYS A 665 20.28 25.73 -23.51
N VAL A 666 18.97 25.74 -23.40
CA VAL A 666 18.21 24.59 -22.92
C VAL A 666 18.51 23.48 -23.92
N GLN A 667 19.34 22.55 -23.51
CA GLN A 667 19.70 21.38 -24.31
C GLN A 667 18.42 20.54 -24.38
N GLU A 668 17.70 20.62 -25.50
CA GLU A 668 16.63 19.69 -25.84
C GLU A 668 17.25 18.30 -25.88
N LEU A 669 16.94 17.50 -24.84
CA LEU A 669 17.29 16.09 -24.77
C LEU A 669 16.65 15.39 -25.98
N THR A 670 17.46 14.84 -26.85
CA THR A 670 17.02 14.08 -28.00
C THR A 670 16.15 12.88 -27.57
N PRO A 671 15.01 12.60 -28.22
CA PRO A 671 14.05 11.58 -27.79
C PRO A 671 14.58 10.14 -27.72
N SER A 672 15.80 9.86 -28.18
CA SER A 672 16.36 8.51 -28.24
C SER A 672 17.04 8.04 -26.96
N GLU A 673 17.57 8.93 -26.12
CA GLU A 673 18.32 8.57 -24.89
C GLU A 673 17.41 8.31 -23.68
N SER A 674 16.25 8.98 -23.60
CA SER A 674 15.31 8.85 -22.48
C SER A 674 14.47 7.57 -22.49
N SER A 675 14.46 6.77 -23.58
CA SER A 675 13.55 5.62 -23.70
C SER A 675 14.02 4.36 -22.97
N MET A 676 15.29 4.29 -22.54
CA MET A 676 15.89 3.09 -21.95
C MET A 676 16.02 3.14 -20.41
N GLU A 677 15.92 4.31 -19.78
CA GLU A 677 16.01 4.46 -18.33
C GLU A 677 14.90 3.71 -17.59
N PHE A 678 13.69 3.67 -18.15
CA PHE A 678 12.55 2.98 -17.57
C PHE A 678 12.43 1.51 -17.96
N LEU A 679 13.37 0.98 -18.76
CA LEU A 679 13.32 -0.41 -19.21
C LEU A 679 13.40 -1.41 -18.06
N PRO A 680 14.29 -1.26 -17.06
CA PRO A 680 14.34 -2.14 -15.89
C PRO A 680 13.03 -2.17 -15.12
N LEU A 681 12.43 -1.00 -14.85
CA LEU A 681 11.16 -0.88 -14.16
C LEU A 681 10.04 -1.60 -14.93
N MET A 682 9.94 -1.35 -16.23
CA MET A 682 8.94 -1.98 -17.09
C MET A 682 9.12 -3.51 -17.12
N MET A 683 10.36 -4.01 -17.24
CA MET A 683 10.65 -5.45 -17.24
C MET A 683 10.25 -6.11 -15.91
N VAL A 684 10.58 -5.49 -14.78
CA VAL A 684 10.19 -5.98 -13.45
C VAL A 684 8.67 -6.03 -13.34
N SER A 685 7.99 -4.94 -13.68
CA SER A 685 6.52 -4.86 -13.56
C SER A 685 5.81 -5.88 -14.45
N VAL A 686 6.22 -6.01 -15.70
CA VAL A 686 5.62 -6.96 -16.65
C VAL A 686 5.88 -8.41 -16.21
N TYR A 687 7.12 -8.74 -15.82
CA TYR A 687 7.46 -10.09 -15.38
C TYR A 687 6.70 -10.46 -14.11
N CYS A 688 6.68 -9.60 -13.11
CA CYS A 688 5.93 -9.81 -11.87
C CYS A 688 4.41 -9.90 -12.12
N SER A 689 3.86 -9.13 -13.06
CA SER A 689 2.43 -9.20 -13.44
C SER A 689 2.01 -10.60 -13.86
N LEU A 690 2.83 -11.29 -14.66
CA LEU A 690 2.55 -12.66 -15.08
C LEU A 690 2.42 -13.60 -13.88
N GLY A 691 3.30 -13.49 -12.89
CA GLY A 691 3.25 -14.30 -11.69
C GLY A 691 2.09 -13.98 -10.77
N VAL A 692 1.75 -12.69 -10.60
CA VAL A 692 0.62 -12.27 -9.77
C VAL A 692 -0.70 -12.73 -10.39
N ILE A 693 -0.88 -12.56 -11.71
CA ILE A 693 -2.06 -13.04 -12.42
C ILE A 693 -2.17 -14.57 -12.34
N TRP A 694 -1.06 -15.29 -12.53
CA TRP A 694 -1.06 -16.75 -12.41
C TRP A 694 -1.39 -17.20 -10.99
N ALA A 695 -0.83 -16.55 -9.96
CA ALA A 695 -1.15 -16.82 -8.57
C ALA A 695 -2.64 -16.55 -8.27
N TRP A 696 -3.19 -15.46 -8.80
CA TRP A 696 -4.61 -15.14 -8.70
C TRP A 696 -5.50 -16.21 -9.36
N MET A 697 -5.18 -16.65 -10.60
CA MET A 697 -5.92 -17.71 -11.29
C MET A 697 -5.89 -19.03 -10.49
N ARG A 698 -4.74 -19.41 -9.96
CA ARG A 698 -4.60 -20.60 -9.11
C ARG A 698 -5.41 -20.47 -7.82
N ALA A 699 -5.29 -19.36 -7.10
CA ALA A 699 -6.05 -19.09 -5.88
C ALA A 699 -7.54 -19.13 -6.13
N SER A 700 -8.00 -18.52 -7.23
CA SER A 700 -9.41 -18.53 -7.66
C SER A 700 -9.88 -19.95 -8.00
N ALA A 701 -9.10 -20.73 -8.74
CA ALA A 701 -9.42 -22.11 -9.07
C ALA A 701 -9.50 -22.98 -7.81
N VAL A 702 -8.52 -22.91 -6.90
CA VAL A 702 -8.54 -23.63 -5.64
C VAL A 702 -9.76 -23.26 -4.80
N TYR A 703 -10.09 -21.97 -4.72
CA TYR A 703 -11.23 -21.48 -3.95
C TYR A 703 -12.57 -21.92 -4.53
N LEU A 704 -12.78 -21.73 -5.84
CA LEU A 704 -14.07 -21.99 -6.49
C LEU A 704 -14.34 -23.48 -6.67
N LEU A 705 -13.30 -24.29 -6.91
CA LEU A 705 -13.41 -25.74 -7.13
C LEU A 705 -13.27 -26.55 -5.84
N SER A 706 -12.92 -25.96 -4.71
CA SER A 706 -12.91 -26.67 -3.44
C SER A 706 -14.31 -27.13 -3.09
N GLU A 707 -14.47 -28.44 -2.81
CA GLU A 707 -15.71 -28.96 -2.23
C GLU A 707 -15.98 -28.29 -0.87
N ALA A 708 -17.27 -28.09 -0.57
CA ALA A 708 -17.72 -27.38 0.63
C ALA A 708 -17.39 -28.13 1.92
#